data_8be01aa07a920db8605741bfc3164c4e
#
_entry.id   8be01aa07a920db8605741bfc3164c4e
#
_cell.length_a   1.000
_cell.length_b   1.000
_cell.length_c   1.000
_cell.angle_alpha   90.00
_cell.angle_beta   90.00
_cell.angle_gamma   90.00
#
_symmetry.space_group_name_H-M   'P 1'
#
loop_
_entity.id
_entity.type
_entity.pdbx_description
1 polymer ?
#
loop_
_entity_poly.entity_id
_entity_poly.type
_entity_poly.pdbx_seq_one_letter_code
_entity_poly.pdbx_strand_id
1 'polypeptide(L)'
;MLVLPVSVAIGPAHAASRTTRGLQALYDFRSSTGSIVVGQSRSGAAPGLKISDTKAVTRSEGSLAVRGKTLIRTQKPATTIIESIRRSGEITIEAWIQPAKIDQSGPARIITLSKNSSERNFTLGQNGDRFEVRFRTTKTSGNGIPSLSSGPKSLTTELTHVVYTRSRSGQARLYLNGEAAAEQTIKGDTSNWNRSHRLALANELSKDRPWQGTYHLVAIYNRDLSAAEVERNFHAGAGAETTLAQNRPTPGEHRFETEVAPLLAKHCLECHDSSTVKGGLDLSRRDTALAGSKHGKVILPGNAAESPLWESVDANDMPDDRPPLSAQEKKILQQWIDEGATWSLETIDPAIYTHDRQAGTNWVRRLTLEEYIATVESTVDVDIDQEAREILPPDLRADGFSNTAYNLIVDLKHVEAYARLAEIIVSRMDVIDFAAEYSQSRKLTDKSMRGLISKMGNWVLRGPVEDREVDSYRGISTTVASAGGNFKDAVGFILEAMLQSPRFLYRMENQRGDGGRWPVDEYELASRMSYIVWGAPPDRELLKAAEEGRLFDSAGVETQVERMLEDPRAIERSTQFLHDWLDLDRMDHLRPSPERFPNWDPNLASDMREETIAFFKEVVWEQKRPLSELLNAQVTYATPRLAAHYGLQLGGDGLARYDLSTVPSRGGLLTQGSVLTVGGDDASTVTRGLFVFHDLLRGVVKDPPPGIDTTPVPTRPGLSQRAIATERIANRSCGACHSKFEPLSFGLARFDGLGAYHAVDEHGNDLRDDGEILFPGAAKPVSYGSSGELMDLLAGSERVSKTLTWKVTQFALGRPLVSADARIVDSIHAKARAAGGTYASLISAIVTSDLVQTTRTETH
;
A
#
# COMPACT_ATOMS: atom_id res chain seq x y z
N MET A 1 3.38 -25.26 57.21
CA MET A 1 3.03 -25.31 55.82
C MET A 1 2.12 -24.11 55.57
N LEU A 2 2.73 -22.93 55.27
CA LEU A 2 1.99 -21.69 55.01
C LEU A 2 1.72 -21.61 53.51
N VAL A 3 0.45 -21.55 53.13
CA VAL A 3 0.02 -21.30 51.76
C VAL A 3 -0.13 -19.79 51.60
N LEU A 4 0.75 -19.17 50.78
CA LEU A 4 0.64 -17.78 50.37
C LEU A 4 -0.34 -17.71 49.18
N PRO A 5 -1.27 -16.73 49.13
CA PRO A 5 -2.12 -16.54 47.99
C PRO A 5 -1.34 -15.86 46.83
N VAL A 6 -1.39 -16.47 45.65
CA VAL A 6 -0.90 -15.87 44.41
C VAL A 6 -1.91 -14.79 43.98
N SER A 7 -1.54 -13.52 44.13
CA SER A 7 -2.26 -12.40 43.54
C SER A 7 -2.01 -12.38 42.01
N VAL A 8 -2.99 -12.80 41.24
CA VAL A 8 -2.99 -12.53 39.80
C VAL A 8 -3.24 -11.03 39.59
N ALA A 9 -2.23 -10.30 39.17
CA ALA A 9 -2.37 -8.92 38.73
C ALA A 9 -3.18 -8.92 37.42
N ILE A 10 -4.45 -8.51 37.50
CA ILE A 10 -5.25 -8.18 36.32
C ILE A 10 -4.67 -6.90 35.73
N GLY A 11 -3.95 -7.03 34.61
CA GLY A 11 -3.49 -5.88 33.84
C GLY A 11 -4.68 -5.01 33.39
N PRO A 12 -4.48 -3.70 33.11
CA PRO A 12 -5.58 -2.82 32.71
C PRO A 12 -6.26 -3.39 31.46
N ALA A 13 -7.58 -3.64 31.55
CA ALA A 13 -8.40 -4.06 30.45
C ALA A 13 -8.26 -3.00 29.33
N HIS A 14 -7.71 -3.39 28.19
CA HIS A 14 -7.71 -2.56 26.99
C HIS A 14 -9.17 -2.23 26.67
N ALA A 15 -9.52 -0.95 26.66
CA ALA A 15 -10.85 -0.51 26.23
C ALA A 15 -11.13 -1.08 24.83
N ALA A 16 -12.26 -1.75 24.67
CA ALA A 16 -12.64 -2.36 23.40
C ALA A 16 -12.71 -1.27 22.32
N SER A 17 -11.94 -1.42 21.25
CA SER A 17 -11.98 -0.49 20.13
C SER A 17 -13.15 -0.81 19.20
N ARG A 18 -13.85 0.24 18.75
CA ARG A 18 -14.94 0.14 17.79
C ARG A 18 -14.49 -0.44 16.46
N THR A 19 -15.34 -1.25 15.82
CA THR A 19 -15.12 -1.73 14.45
C THR A 19 -15.12 -0.55 13.47
N THR A 20 -14.05 -0.40 12.69
CA THR A 20 -13.92 0.65 11.67
C THR A 20 -14.06 0.13 10.24
N ARG A 21 -14.02 -1.18 10.07
CA ARG A 21 -14.12 -1.84 8.78
C ARG A 21 -15.51 -1.65 8.17
N GLY A 22 -15.55 -1.23 6.90
CA GLY A 22 -16.79 -0.92 6.19
C GLY A 22 -17.43 0.42 6.60
N LEU A 23 -16.80 1.20 7.49
CA LEU A 23 -17.32 2.46 7.98
C LEU A 23 -17.36 3.52 6.87
N GLN A 24 -18.58 3.99 6.55
CA GLN A 24 -18.86 5.00 5.52
C GLN A 24 -19.07 6.38 6.13
N ALA A 25 -19.61 6.45 7.32
CA ALA A 25 -19.78 7.69 8.06
C ALA A 25 -19.82 7.42 9.56
N LEU A 26 -19.15 8.27 10.34
CA LEU A 26 -19.20 8.33 11.78
C LEU A 26 -19.36 9.78 12.22
N TYR A 27 -20.38 10.06 13.02
CA TYR A 27 -20.63 11.36 13.65
C TYR A 27 -20.59 11.15 15.17
N ASP A 28 -19.55 11.64 15.82
CA ASP A 28 -19.31 11.51 17.28
C ASP A 28 -19.65 12.77 18.08
N PHE A 29 -20.12 13.81 17.40
CA PHE A 29 -20.59 15.07 17.96
C PHE A 29 -19.60 15.79 18.92
N ARG A 30 -18.28 15.55 18.79
CA ARG A 30 -17.25 16.13 19.66
C ARG A 30 -17.15 17.65 19.56
N SER A 31 -17.44 18.22 18.40
CA SER A 31 -17.39 19.68 18.22
C SER A 31 -18.58 20.33 18.95
N SER A 32 -18.30 21.17 19.92
CA SER A 32 -19.32 21.88 20.72
C SER A 32 -19.87 23.13 20.05
N THR A 33 -19.32 23.57 18.91
CA THR A 33 -19.67 24.85 18.26
C THR A 33 -19.98 24.68 16.78
N GLY A 34 -20.56 25.71 16.17
CA GLY A 34 -20.82 25.80 14.74
C GLY A 34 -22.15 25.17 14.28
N SER A 35 -22.52 25.42 13.03
CA SER A 35 -23.75 24.93 12.39
C SER A 35 -23.58 23.66 11.56
N ILE A 36 -22.39 23.09 11.55
CA ILE A 36 -22.06 21.86 10.81
C ILE A 36 -21.61 20.81 11.81
N VAL A 37 -22.17 19.60 11.71
CA VAL A 37 -21.67 18.40 12.36
C VAL A 37 -20.66 17.77 11.41
N VAL A 38 -19.42 17.68 11.83
CA VAL A 38 -18.33 17.06 11.09
C VAL A 38 -18.41 15.56 11.28
N GLY A 39 -18.28 14.82 10.19
CA GLY A 39 -18.23 13.36 10.23
C GLY A 39 -16.87 12.83 9.77
N GLN A 40 -16.59 11.59 10.15
CA GLN A 40 -15.41 10.83 9.78
C GLN A 40 -15.83 9.59 8.96
N SER A 41 -14.94 9.12 8.10
CA SER A 41 -15.07 7.83 7.42
C SER A 41 -13.71 7.15 7.36
N ARG A 42 -13.67 5.88 7.02
CA ARG A 42 -12.41 5.18 6.84
C ARG A 42 -11.53 5.82 5.75
N SER A 43 -12.13 6.41 4.74
CA SER A 43 -11.46 7.07 3.61
C SER A 43 -11.23 8.58 3.80
N GLY A 44 -11.48 9.14 4.99
CA GLY A 44 -11.31 10.57 5.27
C GLY A 44 -12.54 11.21 5.91
N ALA A 45 -12.94 12.41 5.44
CA ALA A 45 -14.10 13.09 5.98
C ALA A 45 -15.42 12.53 5.41
N ALA A 46 -16.37 12.17 6.29
CA ALA A 46 -17.74 11.90 5.87
C ALA A 46 -18.47 13.22 5.51
N PRO A 47 -19.57 13.16 4.73
CA PRO A 47 -20.33 14.36 4.38
C PRO A 47 -20.77 15.12 5.62
N GLY A 48 -20.44 16.42 5.73
CA GLY A 48 -20.85 17.27 6.84
C GLY A 48 -22.37 17.47 6.88
N LEU A 49 -22.95 17.46 8.07
CA LEU A 49 -24.39 17.66 8.27
C LEU A 49 -24.66 19.09 8.74
N LYS A 50 -25.37 19.87 7.93
CA LYS A 50 -25.79 21.24 8.29
C LYS A 50 -27.02 21.24 9.19
N ILE A 51 -26.95 21.89 10.31
CA ILE A 51 -28.07 22.14 11.22
C ILE A 51 -28.91 23.32 10.67
N SER A 52 -30.20 23.08 10.41
CA SER A 52 -31.09 24.10 9.81
C SER A 52 -31.53 25.16 10.81
N ASP A 53 -31.76 24.77 12.08
CA ASP A 53 -32.07 25.68 13.17
C ASP A 53 -31.16 25.35 14.37
N THR A 54 -30.19 26.20 14.59
CA THR A 54 -29.23 26.06 15.70
C THR A 54 -29.82 26.38 17.07
N LYS A 55 -30.93 27.11 17.13
CA LYS A 55 -31.64 27.40 18.40
C LYS A 55 -32.39 26.18 18.93
N ALA A 56 -32.78 25.28 18.06
CA ALA A 56 -33.47 24.04 18.40
C ALA A 56 -32.52 22.92 18.92
N VAL A 57 -31.19 23.14 18.94
CA VAL A 57 -30.20 22.17 19.38
C VAL A 57 -29.26 22.74 20.44
N THR A 58 -28.81 21.88 21.34
CA THR A 58 -27.71 22.18 22.26
C THR A 58 -26.55 21.24 21.92
N ARG A 59 -25.35 21.79 21.73
CA ARG A 59 -24.14 21.02 21.48
C ARG A 59 -23.28 21.00 22.73
N SER A 60 -22.79 19.83 23.08
CA SER A 60 -21.80 19.59 24.12
C SER A 60 -20.72 18.69 23.56
N GLU A 61 -19.58 18.60 24.23
CA GLU A 61 -18.55 17.68 23.84
C GLU A 61 -19.08 16.24 23.86
N GLY A 62 -19.05 15.57 22.70
CA GLY A 62 -19.54 14.20 22.51
C GLY A 62 -21.05 14.05 22.47
N SER A 63 -21.85 15.17 22.36
CA SER A 63 -23.30 15.04 22.22
C SER A 63 -23.96 16.20 21.50
N LEU A 64 -25.14 15.92 20.91
CA LEU A 64 -26.00 16.90 20.27
C LEU A 64 -27.45 16.64 20.71
N ALA A 65 -27.98 17.51 21.59
CA ALA A 65 -29.35 17.44 22.07
C ALA A 65 -30.28 18.22 21.15
N VAL A 66 -31.33 17.58 20.62
CA VAL A 66 -32.38 18.15 19.80
C VAL A 66 -33.58 18.42 20.70
N ARG A 67 -33.83 19.70 20.98
CA ARG A 67 -34.89 20.14 21.89
C ARG A 67 -36.14 20.70 21.19
N GLY A 68 -35.99 20.99 19.89
CA GLY A 68 -37.06 21.55 19.07
C GLY A 68 -37.08 20.97 17.65
N LYS A 69 -38.05 21.43 16.85
CA LYS A 69 -38.17 20.97 15.46
C LYS A 69 -37.02 21.54 14.61
N THR A 70 -36.11 20.72 14.22
CA THR A 70 -34.99 21.06 13.33
C THR A 70 -34.76 19.96 12.28
N LEU A 71 -33.88 20.21 11.31
CA LEU A 71 -33.40 19.26 10.32
C LEU A 71 -31.89 19.39 10.23
N ILE A 72 -31.19 18.28 10.40
CA ILE A 72 -29.71 18.18 10.34
C ILE A 72 -29.40 17.28 9.14
N ARG A 73 -28.80 17.85 8.06
CA ARG A 73 -28.70 17.11 6.81
C ARG A 73 -27.44 17.39 6.00
N THR A 74 -27.09 16.48 5.10
CA THR A 74 -26.07 16.73 4.08
C THR A 74 -26.52 17.83 3.13
N GLN A 75 -25.59 18.71 2.72
CA GLN A 75 -25.90 19.79 1.77
C GLN A 75 -26.02 19.27 0.32
N LYS A 76 -25.27 18.24 -0.01
CA LYS A 76 -25.32 17.51 -1.28
C LYS A 76 -25.96 16.13 -1.06
N PRO A 77 -26.38 15.41 -2.11
CA PRO A 77 -26.75 13.98 -2.00
C PRO A 77 -25.65 13.17 -1.33
N ALA A 78 -26.01 12.14 -0.57
CA ALA A 78 -25.05 11.24 0.10
C ALA A 78 -24.58 10.13 -0.85
N THR A 79 -24.13 10.51 -2.05
CA THR A 79 -23.85 9.60 -3.17
C THR A 79 -22.83 8.53 -2.80
N THR A 80 -21.76 8.91 -2.08
CA THR A 80 -20.70 7.98 -1.63
C THR A 80 -21.27 6.84 -0.80
N ILE A 81 -22.05 7.17 0.22
CA ILE A 81 -22.70 6.19 1.11
C ILE A 81 -23.67 5.31 0.30
N ILE A 82 -24.48 5.93 -0.59
CA ILE A 82 -25.47 5.22 -1.40
C ILE A 82 -24.80 4.22 -2.33
N GLU A 83 -23.77 4.62 -3.08
CA GLU A 83 -23.08 3.74 -4.03
C GLU A 83 -22.33 2.61 -3.34
N SER A 84 -21.72 2.90 -2.20
CA SER A 84 -21.04 1.89 -1.41
C SER A 84 -22.01 0.79 -0.95
N ILE A 85 -23.21 1.15 -0.45
CA ILE A 85 -24.24 0.20 -0.02
C ILE A 85 -24.90 -0.50 -1.21
N ARG A 86 -25.14 0.19 -2.34
CA ARG A 86 -25.67 -0.44 -3.57
C ARG A 86 -24.74 -1.52 -4.09
N ARG A 87 -23.44 -1.32 -3.96
CA ARG A 87 -22.42 -2.26 -4.42
C ARG A 87 -22.32 -3.48 -3.52
N SER A 88 -22.25 -3.28 -2.19
CA SER A 88 -22.19 -4.38 -1.25
C SER A 88 -23.51 -5.17 -1.14
N GLY A 89 -24.64 -4.50 -1.33
CA GLY A 89 -25.96 -5.04 -0.99
C GLY A 89 -26.18 -5.18 0.51
N GLU A 90 -25.28 -4.69 1.35
CA GLU A 90 -25.25 -4.81 2.80
C GLU A 90 -25.23 -3.45 3.48
N ILE A 91 -25.69 -3.39 4.73
CA ILE A 91 -25.68 -2.19 5.54
C ILE A 91 -25.68 -2.50 7.03
N THR A 92 -25.00 -1.63 7.79
CA THR A 92 -25.25 -1.46 9.21
C THR A 92 -25.50 0.03 9.49
N ILE A 93 -26.56 0.31 10.27
CA ILE A 93 -26.90 1.63 10.80
C ILE A 93 -26.80 1.52 12.32
N GLU A 94 -25.91 2.29 12.90
CA GLU A 94 -25.62 2.30 14.34
C GLU A 94 -25.91 3.68 14.92
N ALA A 95 -26.53 3.73 16.07
CA ALA A 95 -26.74 4.96 16.82
C ALA A 95 -26.63 4.74 18.33
N TRP A 96 -25.96 5.67 19.00
CA TRP A 96 -26.07 5.86 20.44
C TRP A 96 -26.92 7.10 20.67
N ILE A 97 -28.12 6.89 21.21
CA ILE A 97 -29.12 7.95 21.35
C ILE A 97 -29.84 7.87 22.70
N GLN A 98 -30.33 9.03 23.12
CA GLN A 98 -31.21 9.13 24.28
C GLN A 98 -32.51 9.86 23.86
N PRO A 99 -33.63 9.16 23.64
CA PRO A 99 -34.91 9.77 23.28
C PRO A 99 -35.42 10.71 24.39
N ALA A 100 -35.93 11.87 24.01
CA ALA A 100 -36.50 12.83 25.00
C ALA A 100 -37.84 12.34 25.60
N LYS A 101 -38.57 11.51 24.86
CA LYS A 101 -39.90 10.99 25.24
C LYS A 101 -40.26 9.75 24.42
N ILE A 102 -41.18 8.93 24.95
CA ILE A 102 -41.57 7.65 24.38
C ILE A 102 -42.78 7.71 23.43
N ASP A 103 -43.43 8.85 23.28
CA ASP A 103 -44.67 9.04 22.51
C ASP A 103 -44.45 9.59 21.09
N GLN A 104 -43.21 9.72 20.64
CA GLN A 104 -42.89 10.21 19.29
C GLN A 104 -43.22 9.14 18.23
N SER A 105 -43.95 9.53 17.21
CA SER A 105 -44.46 8.59 16.20
C SER A 105 -44.42 9.13 14.79
N GLY A 106 -44.75 8.25 13.82
CA GLY A 106 -44.89 8.60 12.42
C GLY A 106 -44.08 7.86 11.37
N PRO A 107 -43.03 7.00 11.62
CA PRO A 107 -42.03 7.07 12.69
C PRO A 107 -41.23 8.38 12.67
N ALA A 108 -40.97 8.94 13.86
CA ALA A 108 -40.14 10.14 14.03
C ALA A 108 -38.69 9.79 13.61
N ARG A 109 -38.05 10.64 12.81
CA ARG A 109 -36.77 10.32 12.14
C ARG A 109 -35.56 10.48 13.06
N ILE A 110 -35.00 9.36 13.51
CA ILE A 110 -33.69 9.36 14.16
C ILE A 110 -32.63 9.57 13.07
N ILE A 111 -32.57 8.65 12.08
CA ILE A 111 -31.68 8.72 10.92
C ILE A 111 -32.49 8.36 9.68
N THR A 112 -32.34 9.13 8.59
CA THR A 112 -32.97 8.80 7.30
C THR A 112 -32.09 9.16 6.12
N LEU A 113 -32.14 8.35 5.08
CA LEU A 113 -31.57 8.60 3.76
C LEU A 113 -32.73 8.61 2.77
N SER A 114 -33.26 9.79 2.47
CA SER A 114 -34.59 9.94 1.87
C SER A 114 -34.72 11.18 1.00
N LYS A 115 -35.87 11.33 0.36
CA LYS A 115 -36.34 12.54 -0.33
C LYS A 115 -37.46 13.19 0.43
N ASN A 116 -38.38 12.40 0.97
CA ASN A 116 -39.60 12.84 1.71
C ASN A 116 -40.18 11.67 2.52
N SER A 117 -41.32 11.90 3.17
CA SER A 117 -41.97 10.88 4.00
C SER A 117 -42.48 9.64 3.30
N SER A 118 -42.45 9.58 1.95
CA SER A 118 -42.91 8.46 1.11
C SER A 118 -41.81 7.79 0.32
N GLU A 119 -40.70 8.47 0.05
CA GLU A 119 -39.58 7.97 -0.76
C GLU A 119 -38.25 8.00 0.00
N ARG A 120 -37.66 6.83 0.21
CA ARG A 120 -36.40 6.66 0.95
C ARG A 120 -35.55 5.49 0.45
N ASN A 121 -34.29 5.51 0.80
CA ASN A 121 -33.42 4.35 0.75
C ASN A 121 -33.53 3.60 2.08
N PHE A 122 -33.40 4.32 3.22
CA PHE A 122 -33.69 3.77 4.55
C PHE A 122 -34.16 4.83 5.54
N THR A 123 -34.75 4.37 6.63
CA THR A 123 -35.03 5.15 7.83
C THR A 123 -34.91 4.28 9.07
N LEU A 124 -34.18 4.75 10.10
CA LEU A 124 -34.31 4.31 11.48
C LEU A 124 -35.10 5.40 12.23
N GLY A 125 -36.19 5.04 12.84
CA GLY A 125 -37.07 6.00 13.53
C GLY A 125 -37.68 5.43 14.78
N GLN A 126 -38.31 6.32 15.55
CA GLN A 126 -39.11 6.03 16.72
C GLN A 126 -40.57 5.98 16.34
N ASN A 127 -41.29 4.92 16.70
CA ASN A 127 -42.72 4.79 16.52
C ASN A 127 -43.39 4.41 17.85
N GLY A 128 -43.74 5.44 18.64
CA GLY A 128 -44.14 5.27 20.03
C GLY A 128 -42.99 4.68 20.88
N ASP A 129 -43.29 3.60 21.58
CA ASP A 129 -42.39 2.89 22.48
C ASP A 129 -41.47 1.84 21.75
N ARG A 130 -41.29 2.00 20.43
CA ARG A 130 -40.54 1.04 19.59
C ARG A 130 -39.59 1.76 18.63
N PHE A 131 -38.51 1.05 18.24
CA PHE A 131 -37.70 1.39 17.07
C PHE A 131 -38.33 0.75 15.82
N GLU A 132 -38.37 1.50 14.72
CA GLU A 132 -38.84 1.04 13.43
C GLU A 132 -37.82 1.34 12.34
N VAL A 133 -37.44 0.31 11.57
CA VAL A 133 -36.54 0.46 10.42
C VAL A 133 -37.30 0.18 9.13
N ARG A 134 -37.24 1.12 8.20
CA ARG A 134 -37.77 1.01 6.84
C ARG A 134 -36.60 0.95 5.88
N PHE A 135 -36.59 -0.09 5.07
CA PHE A 135 -35.46 -0.33 4.16
C PHE A 135 -35.97 -0.66 2.76
N ARG A 136 -35.56 0.15 1.78
CA ARG A 136 -35.93 -0.01 0.38
C ARG A 136 -35.10 -1.08 -0.29
N THR A 137 -35.76 -2.02 -0.98
CA THR A 137 -35.16 -2.99 -1.88
C THR A 137 -36.02 -3.10 -3.15
N THR A 138 -35.53 -3.87 -4.14
CA THR A 138 -36.30 -4.21 -5.35
C THR A 138 -37.59 -4.97 -5.06
N LYS A 139 -37.80 -5.47 -3.83
CA LYS A 139 -38.98 -6.22 -3.37
C LYS A 139 -39.77 -5.54 -2.27
N THR A 140 -39.39 -4.33 -1.85
CA THR A 140 -40.17 -3.52 -0.90
C THR A 140 -40.78 -2.31 -1.61
N SER A 141 -41.72 -1.63 -0.96
CA SER A 141 -42.28 -0.38 -1.51
C SER A 141 -41.23 0.75 -1.53
N GLY A 142 -41.50 1.85 -2.26
CA GLY A 142 -40.70 3.06 -2.22
C GLY A 142 -40.52 3.66 -0.83
N ASN A 143 -41.45 3.32 0.08
CA ASN A 143 -41.44 3.68 1.50
C ASN A 143 -40.70 2.65 2.40
N GLY A 144 -40.10 1.58 1.82
CA GLY A 144 -39.36 0.57 2.58
C GLY A 144 -40.24 -0.32 3.47
N ILE A 145 -41.46 -0.65 3.01
CA ILE A 145 -42.40 -1.53 3.70
C ILE A 145 -42.41 -2.90 2.99
N PRO A 146 -42.40 -4.02 3.75
CA PRO A 146 -42.57 -4.15 5.21
C PRO A 146 -41.37 -3.64 6.00
N SER A 147 -41.64 -3.07 7.19
CA SER A 147 -40.62 -2.57 8.13
C SER A 147 -40.24 -3.62 9.17
N LEU A 148 -39.01 -3.51 9.73
CA LEU A 148 -38.57 -4.27 10.89
C LEU A 148 -38.77 -3.38 12.14
N SER A 149 -39.43 -3.89 13.16
CA SER A 149 -39.69 -3.16 14.42
C SER A 149 -39.25 -3.97 15.63
N SER A 150 -38.74 -3.28 16.63
CA SER A 150 -38.49 -3.89 17.95
C SER A 150 -39.79 -4.21 18.68
N GLY A 151 -39.72 -5.03 19.72
CA GLY A 151 -40.88 -5.37 20.56
C GLY A 151 -41.45 -4.12 21.23
N PRO A 152 -42.72 -4.23 21.79
CA PRO A 152 -43.32 -3.16 22.58
C PRO A 152 -42.50 -2.85 23.83
N LYS A 153 -42.48 -1.57 24.24
CA LYS A 153 -41.74 -1.06 25.40
C LYS A 153 -40.21 -1.26 25.33
N SER A 154 -39.68 -1.44 24.14
CA SER A 154 -38.23 -1.57 23.91
C SER A 154 -37.48 -0.24 23.78
N LEU A 155 -38.21 0.87 23.52
CA LEU A 155 -37.66 2.20 23.48
C LEU A 155 -37.94 2.90 24.82
N THR A 156 -36.90 3.39 25.46
CA THR A 156 -36.97 4.15 26.72
C THR A 156 -36.34 5.55 26.53
N THR A 157 -36.33 6.35 27.59
CA THR A 157 -35.62 7.63 27.62
C THR A 157 -34.18 7.53 28.11
N GLU A 158 -33.69 6.31 28.31
CA GLU A 158 -32.32 6.04 28.69
C GLU A 158 -31.39 6.03 27.45
N LEU A 159 -30.07 6.19 27.70
CA LEU A 159 -29.05 6.07 26.65
C LEU A 159 -29.09 4.63 26.08
N THR A 160 -29.35 4.52 24.80
CA THR A 160 -29.53 3.24 24.13
C THR A 160 -28.62 3.11 22.92
N HIS A 161 -27.95 1.97 22.80
CA HIS A 161 -27.25 1.55 21.59
C HIS A 161 -28.24 0.81 20.68
N VAL A 162 -28.48 1.38 19.51
CA VAL A 162 -29.38 0.82 18.50
C VAL A 162 -28.60 0.50 17.25
N VAL A 163 -28.65 -0.76 16.79
CA VAL A 163 -27.98 -1.18 15.57
C VAL A 163 -28.94 -1.97 14.69
N TYR A 164 -29.04 -1.55 13.45
CA TYR A 164 -29.73 -2.31 12.40
C TYR A 164 -28.67 -2.85 11.44
N THR A 165 -28.72 -4.15 11.18
CA THR A 165 -27.88 -4.80 10.19
C THR A 165 -28.74 -5.45 9.11
N ARG A 166 -28.24 -5.55 7.85
CA ARG A 166 -28.85 -6.33 6.79
C ARG A 166 -27.77 -6.89 5.86
N SER A 167 -27.76 -8.22 5.75
CA SER A 167 -26.88 -8.95 4.85
C SER A 167 -27.34 -8.87 3.38
N ARG A 168 -26.45 -9.23 2.46
CA ARG A 168 -26.76 -9.34 1.02
C ARG A 168 -27.88 -10.35 0.73
N SER A 169 -27.98 -11.43 1.51
CA SER A 169 -29.07 -12.41 1.42
C SER A 169 -30.43 -11.89 1.88
N GLY A 170 -30.45 -10.69 2.51
CA GLY A 170 -31.67 -10.05 3.01
C GLY A 170 -31.99 -10.34 4.47
N GLN A 171 -31.12 -11.04 5.19
CA GLN A 171 -31.27 -11.24 6.63
C GLN A 171 -31.08 -9.90 7.34
N ALA A 172 -32.11 -9.39 7.98
CA ALA A 172 -32.11 -8.12 8.70
C ALA A 172 -32.28 -8.34 10.20
N ARG A 173 -31.47 -7.67 11.02
CA ARG A 173 -31.52 -7.74 12.49
C ARG A 173 -31.49 -6.35 13.09
N LEU A 174 -32.22 -6.22 14.21
CA LEU A 174 -32.18 -5.04 15.06
C LEU A 174 -31.65 -5.43 16.43
N TYR A 175 -30.59 -4.75 16.85
CA TYR A 175 -29.97 -4.97 18.16
C TYR A 175 -30.22 -3.76 19.06
N LEU A 176 -30.40 -4.02 20.33
CA LEU A 176 -30.49 -3.01 21.38
C LEU A 176 -29.49 -3.36 22.49
N ASN A 177 -28.62 -2.43 22.81
CA ASN A 177 -27.58 -2.58 23.84
C ASN A 177 -26.72 -3.86 23.64
N GLY A 178 -26.37 -4.16 22.40
CA GLY A 178 -25.55 -5.33 22.01
C GLY A 178 -26.36 -6.61 21.76
N GLU A 179 -27.59 -6.71 22.23
CA GLU A 179 -28.43 -7.91 22.14
C GLU A 179 -29.44 -7.85 20.98
N ALA A 180 -29.68 -8.98 20.31
CA ALA A 180 -30.66 -9.06 19.22
C ALA A 180 -32.10 -8.89 19.73
N ALA A 181 -32.80 -7.84 19.24
CA ALA A 181 -34.16 -7.50 19.66
C ALA A 181 -35.22 -7.87 18.62
N ALA A 182 -34.88 -7.96 17.35
CA ALA A 182 -35.78 -8.38 16.28
C ALA A 182 -35.00 -8.85 15.04
N GLU A 183 -35.62 -9.76 14.28
CA GLU A 183 -35.02 -10.31 13.05
C GLU A 183 -36.11 -10.53 12.00
N GLN A 184 -35.77 -10.32 10.73
CA GLN A 184 -36.69 -10.50 9.60
C GLN A 184 -35.90 -10.67 8.29
N THR A 185 -36.38 -11.48 7.36
CA THR A 185 -35.83 -11.52 5.99
C THR A 185 -36.48 -10.43 5.12
N ILE A 186 -35.72 -9.41 4.73
CA ILE A 186 -36.13 -8.34 3.80
C ILE A 186 -35.56 -8.69 2.42
N LYS A 187 -36.38 -9.33 1.57
CA LYS A 187 -35.96 -9.80 0.24
C LYS A 187 -35.65 -8.65 -0.73
N GLY A 188 -34.90 -8.96 -1.80
CA GLY A 188 -34.49 -8.03 -2.85
C GLY A 188 -33.16 -7.36 -2.55
N ASP A 189 -32.65 -6.63 -3.54
CA ASP A 189 -31.37 -5.93 -3.48
C ASP A 189 -31.55 -4.39 -3.44
N THR A 190 -30.44 -3.68 -3.33
CA THR A 190 -30.39 -2.21 -3.23
C THR A 190 -30.16 -1.49 -4.55
N SER A 191 -30.22 -2.19 -5.70
CA SER A 191 -29.97 -1.59 -7.03
C SER A 191 -30.92 -0.43 -7.37
N ASN A 192 -32.14 -0.44 -6.78
CA ASN A 192 -33.15 0.60 -6.95
C ASN A 192 -32.99 1.79 -6.01
N TRP A 193 -31.91 1.88 -5.22
CA TRP A 193 -31.67 3.04 -4.34
C TRP A 193 -31.43 4.29 -5.16
N ASN A 194 -32.04 5.39 -4.71
CA ASN A 194 -31.93 6.66 -5.42
C ASN A 194 -30.67 7.44 -4.99
N ARG A 195 -29.79 7.75 -5.96
CA ARG A 195 -28.53 8.46 -5.80
C ARG A 195 -28.67 9.91 -5.33
N SER A 196 -29.83 10.53 -5.54
CA SER A 196 -30.09 11.94 -5.19
C SER A 196 -30.56 12.14 -3.73
N HIS A 197 -30.76 11.07 -2.98
CA HIS A 197 -31.21 11.16 -1.60
C HIS A 197 -30.14 11.76 -0.68
N ARG A 198 -30.60 12.43 0.38
CA ARG A 198 -29.72 13.07 1.37
C ARG A 198 -29.83 12.37 2.72
N LEU A 199 -28.71 12.29 3.42
CA LEU A 199 -28.68 11.82 4.79
C LEU A 199 -29.17 12.93 5.72
N ALA A 200 -30.08 12.59 6.61
CA ALA A 200 -30.65 13.52 7.58
C ALA A 200 -30.86 12.89 8.97
N LEU A 201 -30.72 13.70 9.99
CA LEU A 201 -31.00 13.40 11.39
C LEU A 201 -32.10 14.30 11.90
N ALA A 202 -32.79 13.86 12.95
CA ALA A 202 -33.79 14.58 13.73
C ALA A 202 -35.08 14.98 12.98
N ASN A 203 -35.17 14.79 11.68
CA ASN A 203 -36.40 15.04 10.91
C ASN A 203 -36.31 14.41 9.51
N GLU A 204 -37.45 14.35 8.83
CA GLU A 204 -37.55 14.08 7.39
C GLU A 204 -37.16 15.35 6.59
N LEU A 205 -36.69 15.17 5.35
CA LEU A 205 -36.36 16.29 4.46
C LEU A 205 -37.58 17.19 4.18
N SER A 206 -38.79 16.64 4.22
CA SER A 206 -40.08 17.35 4.17
C SER A 206 -40.46 18.08 5.49
N LYS A 207 -39.66 17.92 6.55
CA LYS A 207 -39.80 18.52 7.89
C LYS A 207 -41.09 18.15 8.64
N ASP A 208 -41.68 17.02 8.32
CA ASP A 208 -42.97 16.55 8.86
C ASP A 208 -42.86 15.34 9.81
N ARG A 209 -41.64 14.91 10.16
CA ARG A 209 -41.36 13.77 11.04
C ARG A 209 -40.29 14.11 12.08
N PRO A 210 -40.45 15.16 12.90
CA PRO A 210 -39.45 15.56 13.88
C PRO A 210 -39.24 14.52 14.96
N TRP A 211 -37.98 14.36 15.38
CA TRP A 211 -37.56 13.58 16.53
C TRP A 211 -36.81 14.48 17.52
N GLN A 212 -37.05 14.29 18.80
CA GLN A 212 -36.39 14.98 19.92
C GLN A 212 -35.65 13.95 20.78
N GLY A 213 -34.44 14.32 21.17
CA GLY A 213 -33.54 13.44 21.94
C GLY A 213 -32.10 13.91 21.79
N THR A 214 -31.19 13.16 22.36
CA THR A 214 -29.75 13.43 22.29
C THR A 214 -29.06 12.37 21.45
N TYR A 215 -28.23 12.80 20.51
CA TYR A 215 -27.28 11.95 19.78
C TYR A 215 -25.93 11.97 20.47
N HIS A 216 -25.33 10.81 20.66
CA HIS A 216 -23.97 10.66 21.14
C HIS A 216 -23.06 10.09 20.05
N LEU A 217 -23.60 9.22 19.20
CA LEU A 217 -22.89 8.67 18.06
C LEU A 217 -23.89 8.22 16.99
N VAL A 218 -23.51 8.40 15.72
CA VAL A 218 -24.18 7.81 14.55
C VAL A 218 -23.11 7.25 13.62
N ALA A 219 -23.23 5.97 13.24
CA ALA A 219 -22.35 5.35 12.27
C ALA A 219 -23.12 4.59 11.19
N ILE A 220 -22.59 4.58 9.98
CA ILE A 220 -23.14 3.84 8.83
C ILE A 220 -22.00 3.03 8.21
N TYR A 221 -22.25 1.73 8.01
CA TYR A 221 -21.32 0.80 7.39
C TYR A 221 -21.93 0.23 6.12
N ASN A 222 -21.10 -0.11 5.15
CA ASN A 222 -21.50 -0.78 3.91
C ASN A 222 -21.42 -2.31 4.00
N ARG A 223 -21.57 -2.86 5.18
CA ARG A 223 -21.56 -4.28 5.46
C ARG A 223 -22.47 -4.64 6.63
N ASP A 224 -22.82 -5.90 6.71
CA ASP A 224 -23.56 -6.53 7.81
C ASP A 224 -22.57 -6.81 8.95
N LEU A 225 -22.63 -6.03 10.05
CA LEU A 225 -21.81 -6.32 11.24
C LEU A 225 -22.31 -7.60 11.91
N SER A 226 -21.40 -8.50 12.24
CA SER A 226 -21.70 -9.69 13.01
C SER A 226 -22.15 -9.34 14.44
N ALA A 227 -22.84 -10.25 15.12
CA ALA A 227 -23.26 -10.06 16.51
C ALA A 227 -22.08 -9.72 17.44
N ALA A 228 -20.92 -10.38 17.26
CA ALA A 228 -19.71 -10.09 18.03
C ALA A 228 -19.14 -8.68 17.76
N GLU A 229 -19.29 -8.15 16.54
CA GLU A 229 -18.87 -6.79 16.22
C GLU A 229 -19.85 -5.75 16.78
N VAL A 230 -21.16 -6.04 16.77
CA VAL A 230 -22.18 -5.22 17.42
C VAL A 230 -21.95 -5.15 18.93
N GLU A 231 -21.68 -6.30 19.57
CA GLU A 231 -21.34 -6.39 20.98
C GLU A 231 -20.03 -5.63 21.30
N ARG A 232 -19.00 -5.76 20.46
CA ARG A 232 -17.74 -4.99 20.59
C ARG A 232 -18.03 -3.49 20.53
N ASN A 233 -18.83 -3.02 19.56
CA ASN A 233 -19.22 -1.62 19.42
C ASN A 233 -20.03 -1.12 20.62
N PHE A 234 -20.87 -1.98 21.21
CA PHE A 234 -21.58 -1.69 22.45
C PHE A 234 -20.61 -1.49 23.62
N HIS A 235 -19.67 -2.41 23.82
CA HIS A 235 -18.65 -2.28 24.88
C HIS A 235 -17.68 -1.11 24.65
N ALA A 236 -17.44 -0.71 23.41
CA ALA A 236 -16.69 0.49 23.10
C ALA A 236 -17.41 1.78 23.52
N GLY A 237 -18.73 1.76 23.71
CA GLY A 237 -19.52 2.88 24.22
C GLY A 237 -19.74 4.02 23.25
N ALA A 238 -20.54 5.00 23.67
CA ALA A 238 -20.89 6.18 22.85
C ALA A 238 -19.74 7.19 22.69
N GLY A 239 -18.80 7.21 23.63
CA GLY A 239 -17.66 8.13 23.67
C GLY A 239 -16.31 7.48 23.33
N ALA A 240 -16.31 6.21 22.90
CA ALA A 240 -15.09 5.52 22.61
C ALA A 240 -14.31 6.22 21.50
N GLU A 241 -13.05 6.50 21.77
CA GLU A 241 -12.10 6.90 20.75
C GLU A 241 -12.00 5.80 19.71
N THR A 242 -12.44 6.10 18.49
CA THR A 242 -12.11 5.22 17.37
C THR A 242 -10.61 5.36 17.12
N THR A 243 -9.93 4.28 16.82
CA THR A 243 -8.53 4.28 16.37
C THR A 243 -8.32 5.28 15.20
N LEU A 244 -9.38 5.63 14.49
CA LEU A 244 -9.40 6.69 13.48
C LEU A 244 -9.24 8.11 14.07
N ALA A 245 -9.67 8.34 15.31
CA ALA A 245 -9.55 9.66 15.96
C ALA A 245 -8.19 9.85 16.64
N GLN A 246 -7.57 8.77 17.14
CA GLN A 246 -6.24 8.81 17.77
C GLN A 246 -5.10 9.07 16.77
N ASN A 247 -5.32 8.83 15.47
CA ASN A 247 -4.30 8.99 14.43
C ASN A 247 -4.54 10.18 13.48
N ARG A 248 -5.47 11.08 13.79
CA ARG A 248 -5.59 12.31 12.99
C ARG A 248 -4.65 13.36 13.55
N PRO A 249 -3.65 13.81 12.76
CA PRO A 249 -2.83 14.94 13.19
C PRO A 249 -3.72 16.18 13.41
N THR A 250 -3.41 16.94 14.42
CA THR A 250 -3.97 18.29 14.58
C THR A 250 -3.67 19.11 13.32
N PRO A 251 -4.37 20.22 13.05
CA PRO A 251 -4.04 21.06 11.89
C PRO A 251 -2.55 21.47 11.84
N GLY A 252 -1.93 21.74 12.99
CA GLY A 252 -0.51 22.06 13.09
C GLY A 252 0.38 20.85 12.77
N GLU A 253 0.07 19.66 13.31
CA GLU A 253 0.78 18.43 13.00
C GLU A 253 0.62 18.04 11.53
N HIS A 254 -0.59 18.18 10.98
CA HIS A 254 -0.85 17.93 9.57
C HIS A 254 -0.01 18.85 8.68
N ARG A 255 0.02 20.15 8.99
CA ARG A 255 0.88 21.12 8.27
C ARG A 255 2.35 20.74 8.39
N PHE A 256 2.82 20.36 9.58
CA PHE A 256 4.20 19.94 9.76
C PHE A 256 4.54 18.75 8.85
N GLU A 257 3.72 17.71 8.84
CA GLU A 257 3.99 16.50 8.07
C GLU A 257 3.89 16.71 6.55
N THR A 258 2.97 17.57 6.08
CA THR A 258 2.69 17.74 4.65
C THR A 258 3.41 18.91 3.98
N GLU A 259 3.84 19.92 4.75
CA GLU A 259 4.44 21.13 4.20
C GLU A 259 5.84 21.40 4.77
N VAL A 260 6.03 21.30 6.08
CA VAL A 260 7.29 21.71 6.73
C VAL A 260 8.34 20.60 6.69
N ALA A 261 8.00 19.38 7.07
CA ALA A 261 8.94 18.26 7.06
C ALA A 261 9.48 17.95 5.64
N PRO A 262 8.65 17.98 4.56
CA PRO A 262 9.17 17.90 3.18
C PRO A 262 10.12 19.05 2.83
N LEU A 263 9.84 20.27 3.29
CA LEU A 263 10.68 21.43 3.06
C LEU A 263 12.03 21.27 3.76
N LEU A 264 12.03 20.86 5.03
CA LEU A 264 13.27 20.60 5.79
C LEU A 264 14.07 19.47 5.14
N ALA A 265 13.42 18.37 4.76
CA ALA A 265 14.05 17.25 4.07
C ALA A 265 14.74 17.68 2.75
N LYS A 266 14.07 18.53 1.97
CA LYS A 266 14.55 19.00 0.67
C LYS A 266 15.72 19.98 0.77
N HIS A 267 15.68 20.92 1.72
CA HIS A 267 16.58 22.08 1.73
C HIS A 267 17.59 22.05 2.88
N CYS A 268 17.30 21.39 4.00
CA CYS A 268 18.07 21.55 5.24
C CYS A 268 18.83 20.27 5.65
N LEU A 269 18.20 19.08 5.52
CA LEU A 269 18.75 17.84 6.10
C LEU A 269 19.97 17.29 5.37
N GLU A 270 20.35 17.82 4.22
CA GLU A 270 21.63 17.46 3.59
C GLU A 270 22.83 17.83 4.49
N CYS A 271 22.75 18.98 5.18
CA CYS A 271 23.78 19.53 6.05
C CYS A 271 23.45 19.48 7.54
N HIS A 272 22.17 19.49 7.89
CA HIS A 272 21.67 19.56 9.27
C HIS A 272 20.90 18.28 9.66
N ASP A 273 21.48 17.14 9.39
CA ASP A 273 21.02 15.84 9.87
C ASP A 273 21.94 15.27 10.97
N SER A 274 21.58 14.13 11.55
CA SER A 274 22.35 13.49 12.61
C SER A 274 23.76 13.04 12.19
N SER A 275 24.05 12.95 10.89
CA SER A 275 25.37 12.52 10.36
C SER A 275 26.32 13.70 10.09
N THR A 276 25.80 14.80 9.62
CA THR A 276 26.61 15.97 9.21
C THR A 276 26.69 17.05 10.27
N VAL A 277 25.57 17.31 10.96
CA VAL A 277 25.46 18.26 12.10
C VAL A 277 26.18 19.58 11.85
N LYS A 278 26.11 20.15 10.63
CA LYS A 278 26.82 21.40 10.28
C LYS A 278 26.39 22.54 11.23
N GLY A 279 27.36 23.25 11.79
CA GLY A 279 27.10 24.30 12.78
C GLY A 279 26.62 23.78 14.16
N GLY A 280 26.68 22.48 14.41
CA GLY A 280 26.15 21.85 15.64
C GLY A 280 24.62 21.78 15.66
N LEU A 281 23.96 21.84 14.48
CA LEU A 281 22.51 21.80 14.34
C LEU A 281 22.06 20.51 13.62
N ASP A 282 21.16 19.79 14.25
CA ASP A 282 20.46 18.63 13.65
C ASP A 282 18.96 18.91 13.63
N LEU A 283 18.41 19.10 12.43
CA LEU A 283 17.00 19.34 12.14
C LEU A 283 16.25 18.05 11.73
N SER A 284 16.91 16.90 11.75
CA SER A 284 16.26 15.64 11.40
C SER A 284 15.45 15.02 12.53
N ARG A 285 15.74 15.41 13.78
CA ARG A 285 15.08 14.89 14.99
C ARG A 285 14.46 16.00 15.80
N ARG A 286 13.30 15.71 16.37
CA ARG A 286 12.53 16.67 17.18
C ARG A 286 13.33 17.23 18.35
N ASP A 287 13.95 16.36 19.12
CA ASP A 287 14.67 16.71 20.35
C ASP A 287 15.88 17.65 20.06
N THR A 288 16.67 17.32 19.05
CA THR A 288 17.85 18.10 18.64
C THR A 288 17.46 19.43 17.96
N ALA A 289 16.45 19.42 17.11
CA ALA A 289 15.96 20.62 16.44
C ALA A 289 15.44 21.67 17.44
N LEU A 290 14.71 21.24 18.45
CA LEU A 290 14.20 22.13 19.52
C LEU A 290 15.26 22.52 20.55
N ALA A 291 16.30 21.69 20.73
CA ALA A 291 17.47 22.06 21.54
C ALA A 291 18.30 23.19 20.88
N GLY A 292 18.39 23.15 19.54
CA GLY A 292 19.07 24.15 18.71
C GLY A 292 20.51 23.79 18.33
N SER A 293 21.34 24.80 18.08
CA SER A 293 22.76 24.68 17.68
C SER A 293 23.71 24.89 18.82
N LYS A 294 25.03 24.80 18.56
CA LYS A 294 26.07 25.20 19.51
C LYS A 294 25.98 26.68 19.98
N HIS A 295 25.21 27.51 19.28
CA HIS A 295 24.99 28.91 19.60
C HIS A 295 23.67 29.19 20.33
N GLY A 296 22.87 28.14 20.61
CA GLY A 296 21.59 28.25 21.28
C GLY A 296 20.41 27.87 20.40
N LYS A 297 19.20 28.18 20.86
CA LYS A 297 17.96 27.86 20.14
C LYS A 297 17.90 28.57 18.80
N VAL A 298 17.51 27.87 17.75
CA VAL A 298 17.35 28.38 16.39
C VAL A 298 15.88 28.54 16.00
N ILE A 299 14.97 27.88 16.71
CA ILE A 299 13.52 27.97 16.53
C ILE A 299 12.94 28.53 17.82
N LEU A 300 12.26 29.67 17.73
CA LEU A 300 11.52 30.29 18.85
C LEU A 300 10.03 30.18 18.56
N PRO A 301 9.34 29.17 19.11
CA PRO A 301 7.92 28.94 18.82
C PRO A 301 7.07 30.19 19.11
N GLY A 302 6.25 30.57 18.13
CA GLY A 302 5.38 31.75 18.20
C GLY A 302 6.05 33.08 17.80
N ASN A 303 7.34 33.07 17.40
CA ASN A 303 8.06 34.28 17.02
C ASN A 303 9.08 33.98 15.90
N ALA A 304 8.63 34.02 14.66
CA ALA A 304 9.51 33.82 13.52
C ALA A 304 10.56 34.95 13.40
N ALA A 305 10.17 36.19 13.64
CA ALA A 305 11.06 37.35 13.46
C ALA A 305 12.34 37.30 14.32
N GLU A 306 12.29 36.66 15.49
CA GLU A 306 13.46 36.48 16.38
C GLU A 306 14.08 35.08 16.28
N SER A 307 13.57 34.22 15.40
CA SER A 307 14.08 32.85 15.20
C SER A 307 15.28 32.85 14.25
N PRO A 308 16.51 32.51 14.71
CA PRO A 308 17.73 32.48 13.85
C PRO A 308 17.56 31.61 12.61
N LEU A 309 16.78 30.55 12.66
CA LEU A 309 16.43 29.72 11.48
C LEU A 309 15.73 30.56 10.42
N TRP A 310 14.75 31.39 10.83
CA TRP A 310 14.00 32.23 9.91
C TRP A 310 14.88 33.37 9.39
N GLU A 311 15.63 34.06 10.24
CA GLU A 311 16.51 35.13 9.88
C GLU A 311 17.50 34.71 8.76
N SER A 312 18.16 33.56 8.93
CA SER A 312 19.11 33.03 7.93
C SER A 312 18.44 32.65 6.61
N VAL A 313 17.20 32.11 6.66
CA VAL A 313 16.45 31.73 5.45
C VAL A 313 15.91 32.97 4.73
N ASP A 314 15.41 33.96 5.47
CA ASP A 314 14.85 35.19 4.89
C ASP A 314 15.94 36.02 4.22
N ALA A 315 17.12 36.16 4.85
CA ALA A 315 18.31 36.81 4.29
C ALA A 315 18.91 36.05 3.09
N ASN A 316 18.49 34.82 2.79
CA ASN A 316 19.08 33.89 1.82
C ASN A 316 20.51 33.44 2.16
N ASP A 317 20.92 33.52 3.43
CA ASP A 317 22.17 32.93 3.89
C ASP A 317 22.10 31.40 3.99
N MET A 318 20.86 30.86 4.12
CA MET A 318 20.57 29.43 4.08
C MET A 318 19.48 29.13 3.05
N PRO A 319 19.61 28.00 2.31
CA PRO A 319 20.70 27.01 2.31
C PRO A 319 22.00 27.55 1.70
N ASP A 320 23.14 27.31 2.39
CA ASP A 320 24.49 27.70 1.96
C ASP A 320 24.90 26.95 0.67
N ASP A 321 25.43 27.64 -0.33
CA ASP A 321 25.83 27.10 -1.65
C ASP A 321 24.71 26.37 -2.41
N ARG A 322 23.44 26.70 -2.16
CA ARG A 322 22.24 26.15 -2.82
C ARG A 322 21.28 27.27 -3.23
N PRO A 323 20.38 27.04 -4.20
CA PRO A 323 19.32 28.00 -4.49
C PRO A 323 18.48 28.33 -3.26
N PRO A 324 18.14 29.61 -3.04
CA PRO A 324 17.28 30.00 -1.92
C PRO A 324 15.89 29.40 -1.99
N LEU A 325 15.21 29.32 -0.86
CA LEU A 325 13.81 28.92 -0.81
C LEU A 325 12.94 29.91 -1.62
N SER A 326 11.93 29.36 -2.30
CA SER A 326 10.91 30.18 -2.96
C SER A 326 10.10 31.00 -1.95
N ALA A 327 9.46 32.09 -2.41
CA ALA A 327 8.61 32.93 -1.55
C ALA A 327 7.50 32.12 -0.84
N GLN A 328 6.95 31.10 -1.50
CA GLN A 328 5.95 30.22 -0.93
C GLN A 328 6.55 29.32 0.17
N GLU A 329 7.72 28.74 -0.06
CA GLU A 329 8.42 27.90 0.93
C GLU A 329 8.83 28.72 2.17
N LYS A 330 9.32 29.93 1.97
CA LYS A 330 9.59 30.87 3.06
C LYS A 330 8.34 31.17 3.89
N LYS A 331 7.22 31.44 3.23
CA LYS A 331 5.94 31.70 3.90
C LYS A 331 5.46 30.50 4.74
N ILE A 332 5.62 29.28 4.24
CA ILE A 332 5.30 28.06 4.98
C ILE A 332 6.14 27.98 6.26
N LEU A 333 7.44 28.19 6.16
CA LEU A 333 8.34 28.11 7.31
C LEU A 333 8.02 29.20 8.36
N GLN A 334 7.82 30.45 7.91
CA GLN A 334 7.46 31.57 8.77
C GLN A 334 6.15 31.30 9.53
N GLN A 335 5.08 30.92 8.81
CA GLN A 335 3.78 30.64 9.40
C GLN A 335 3.84 29.49 10.40
N TRP A 336 4.60 28.43 10.10
CA TRP A 336 4.76 27.31 11.02
C TRP A 336 5.41 27.76 12.34
N ILE A 337 6.46 28.61 12.29
CA ILE A 337 7.11 29.10 13.49
C ILE A 337 6.15 30.00 14.29
N ASP A 338 5.45 30.93 13.62
CA ASP A 338 4.50 31.86 14.25
C ASP A 338 3.30 31.16 14.89
N GLU A 339 2.88 30.01 14.32
CA GLU A 339 1.81 29.16 14.87
C GLU A 339 2.28 28.24 16.01
N GLY A 340 3.51 28.39 16.48
CA GLY A 340 4.04 27.67 17.64
C GLY A 340 4.95 26.50 17.30
N ALA A 341 5.44 26.40 16.07
CA ALA A 341 6.41 25.40 15.60
C ALA A 341 6.05 23.95 15.99
N THR A 342 4.78 23.57 15.78
CA THR A 342 4.29 22.21 16.08
C THR A 342 5.14 21.18 15.32
N TRP A 343 5.69 20.19 16.05
CA TRP A 343 6.55 19.13 15.51
C TRP A 343 6.01 17.77 15.91
N SER A 344 5.42 17.04 14.97
CA SER A 344 4.71 15.76 15.23
C SER A 344 5.56 14.51 15.04
N LEU A 345 6.61 14.58 14.21
CA LEU A 345 7.47 13.43 13.91
C LEU A 345 8.63 13.36 14.90
N GLU A 346 8.96 12.18 15.39
CA GLU A 346 10.19 11.98 16.20
C GLU A 346 11.44 12.20 15.36
N THR A 347 11.43 11.65 14.13
CA THR A 347 12.50 11.78 13.14
C THR A 347 11.90 12.03 11.76
N ILE A 348 12.45 13.01 11.02
CA ILE A 348 12.14 13.23 9.61
C ILE A 348 13.01 12.28 8.78
N ASP A 349 12.36 11.38 8.03
CA ASP A 349 13.02 10.50 7.07
C ASP A 349 12.96 11.13 5.66
N PRO A 350 14.06 11.66 5.10
CA PRO A 350 14.04 12.30 3.79
C PRO A 350 13.57 11.40 2.66
N ALA A 351 13.77 10.08 2.81
CA ALA A 351 13.44 9.12 1.76
C ALA A 351 11.94 9.01 1.45
N ILE A 352 11.07 9.33 2.41
CA ILE A 352 9.62 9.26 2.17
C ILE A 352 9.11 10.37 1.24
N TYR A 353 9.87 11.44 1.06
CA TYR A 353 9.51 12.60 0.24
C TYR A 353 10.13 12.58 -1.16
N THR A 354 10.97 11.60 -1.45
CA THR A 354 11.74 11.53 -2.71
C THR A 354 10.84 11.52 -3.94
N HIS A 355 9.70 10.82 -3.85
CA HIS A 355 8.77 10.60 -4.95
C HIS A 355 7.47 11.40 -4.87
N ASP A 356 7.33 12.37 -3.96
CA ASP A 356 6.08 13.13 -3.79
C ASP A 356 5.65 13.88 -5.05
N ARG A 357 6.60 14.29 -5.91
CA ARG A 357 6.31 14.91 -7.21
C ARG A 357 5.79 13.93 -8.26
N GLN A 358 5.98 12.63 -8.05
CA GLN A 358 5.57 11.55 -8.95
C GLN A 358 4.24 10.91 -8.50
N ALA A 359 3.56 11.52 -7.52
CA ALA A 359 2.26 11.07 -7.00
C ALA A 359 1.11 11.24 -8.02
N GLY A 360 1.36 10.96 -9.28
CA GLY A 360 0.42 11.07 -10.37
C GLY A 360 -0.37 9.79 -10.63
N THR A 361 -1.07 9.79 -11.74
CA THR A 361 -1.96 8.80 -12.31
C THR A 361 -1.40 7.38 -12.32
N ASN A 362 -1.79 6.55 -11.36
CA ASN A 362 -1.38 5.14 -11.32
C ASN A 362 -2.56 4.16 -11.48
N TRP A 363 -3.73 4.65 -11.94
CA TRP A 363 -4.93 3.84 -12.13
C TRP A 363 -4.97 3.06 -13.44
N VAL A 364 -4.00 3.31 -14.34
CA VAL A 364 -3.77 2.55 -15.56
C VAL A 364 -2.30 2.14 -15.60
N ARG A 365 -2.05 0.85 -15.66
CA ARG A 365 -0.70 0.30 -15.75
C ARG A 365 -0.65 -0.80 -16.81
N ARG A 366 0.22 -0.65 -17.81
CA ARG A 366 0.53 -1.71 -18.75
C ARG A 366 1.12 -2.92 -18.01
N LEU A 367 0.78 -4.13 -18.45
CA LEU A 367 1.49 -5.33 -17.99
C LEU A 367 2.97 -5.23 -18.38
N THR A 368 3.87 -5.68 -17.52
CA THR A 368 5.27 -5.88 -17.90
C THR A 368 5.38 -7.02 -18.90
N LEU A 369 6.54 -7.18 -19.54
CA LEU A 369 6.79 -8.29 -20.44
C LEU A 369 6.52 -9.65 -19.76
N GLU A 370 7.03 -9.83 -18.55
CA GLU A 370 6.82 -11.06 -17.76
C GLU A 370 5.35 -11.26 -17.38
N GLU A 371 4.66 -10.19 -16.93
CA GLU A 371 3.23 -10.24 -16.61
C GLU A 371 2.38 -10.53 -17.86
N TYR A 372 2.79 -10.04 -19.05
CA TYR A 372 2.10 -10.31 -20.31
C TYR A 372 2.26 -11.78 -20.74
N ILE A 373 3.47 -12.30 -20.72
CA ILE A 373 3.75 -13.71 -21.04
C ILE A 373 2.94 -14.63 -20.12
N ALA A 374 3.01 -14.43 -18.81
CA ALA A 374 2.26 -15.19 -17.83
C ALA A 374 0.73 -15.05 -18.00
N THR A 375 0.26 -13.87 -18.47
CA THR A 375 -1.16 -13.63 -18.72
C THR A 375 -1.64 -14.43 -19.94
N VAL A 376 -0.87 -14.47 -21.02
CA VAL A 376 -1.22 -15.25 -22.22
C VAL A 376 -1.23 -16.74 -21.88
N GLU A 377 -0.16 -17.24 -21.28
CA GLU A 377 -0.06 -18.66 -20.90
C GLU A 377 -1.22 -19.08 -20.00
N SER A 378 -1.48 -18.33 -18.92
CA SER A 378 -2.57 -18.62 -17.97
C SER A 378 -3.98 -18.50 -18.58
N THR A 379 -4.17 -17.65 -19.59
CA THR A 379 -5.50 -17.36 -20.16
C THR A 379 -5.87 -18.29 -21.32
N VAL A 380 -4.93 -18.58 -22.20
CA VAL A 380 -5.17 -19.30 -23.46
C VAL A 380 -4.27 -20.51 -23.68
N ASP A 381 -3.42 -20.86 -22.69
CA ASP A 381 -2.52 -22.02 -22.69
C ASP A 381 -1.58 -22.03 -23.92
N VAL A 382 -0.99 -20.87 -24.24
CA VAL A 382 -0.03 -20.70 -25.34
C VAL A 382 1.26 -20.09 -24.80
N ASP A 383 2.36 -20.81 -24.97
CA ASP A 383 3.70 -20.29 -24.69
C ASP A 383 4.13 -19.34 -25.81
N ILE A 384 4.50 -18.11 -25.41
CA ILE A 384 5.00 -17.05 -26.28
C ILE A 384 6.31 -16.43 -25.75
N ASP A 385 6.99 -17.08 -24.81
CA ASP A 385 8.14 -16.47 -24.13
C ASP A 385 9.19 -15.97 -25.13
N GLN A 386 9.59 -16.81 -26.05
CA GLN A 386 10.61 -16.44 -27.04
C GLN A 386 10.12 -15.28 -27.94
N GLU A 387 8.95 -15.39 -28.54
CA GLU A 387 8.43 -14.38 -29.47
C GLU A 387 8.15 -13.04 -28.77
N ALA A 388 7.63 -13.09 -27.55
CA ALA A 388 7.37 -11.88 -26.79
C ALA A 388 8.68 -11.12 -26.47
N ARG A 389 9.75 -11.84 -26.09
CA ARG A 389 11.07 -11.22 -25.84
C ARG A 389 11.75 -10.71 -27.11
N GLU A 390 11.51 -11.34 -28.25
CA GLU A 390 12.07 -10.89 -29.53
C GLU A 390 11.31 -9.70 -30.14
N ILE A 391 9.99 -9.62 -29.93
CA ILE A 391 9.09 -8.67 -30.61
C ILE A 391 8.82 -7.43 -29.78
N LEU A 392 8.57 -7.59 -28.45
CA LEU A 392 8.26 -6.47 -27.56
C LEU A 392 9.52 -5.70 -27.15
N PRO A 393 9.47 -4.38 -27.09
CA PRO A 393 10.53 -3.61 -26.45
C PRO A 393 10.69 -4.00 -24.98
N PRO A 394 11.94 -4.07 -24.46
CA PRO A 394 12.19 -4.41 -23.06
C PRO A 394 11.64 -3.35 -22.12
N ASP A 395 11.19 -3.77 -20.94
CA ASP A 395 10.78 -2.86 -19.86
C ASP A 395 12.02 -2.19 -19.23
N LEU A 396 11.95 -0.88 -19.07
CA LEU A 396 13.03 -0.12 -18.44
C LEU A 396 12.83 -0.07 -16.93
N ARG A 397 13.93 -0.22 -16.18
CA ARG A 397 13.88 -0.06 -14.72
C ARG A 397 13.75 1.41 -14.32
N ALA A 398 12.93 1.66 -13.31
CA ALA A 398 12.83 2.94 -12.63
C ALA A 398 12.61 2.72 -11.12
N ASP A 399 13.25 3.52 -10.29
CA ASP A 399 13.19 3.39 -8.83
C ASP A 399 13.55 1.99 -8.31
N GLY A 400 14.42 1.29 -9.02
CA GLY A 400 14.90 -0.05 -8.68
C GLY A 400 14.05 -1.20 -9.21
N PHE A 401 12.94 -0.93 -9.95
CA PHE A 401 12.03 -1.98 -10.42
C PHE A 401 11.61 -1.78 -11.88
N SER A 402 11.42 -2.89 -12.61
CA SER A 402 10.96 -2.92 -14.00
C SER A 402 9.44 -2.69 -14.13
N ASN A 403 8.69 -2.88 -13.05
CA ASN A 403 7.24 -2.79 -13.04
C ASN A 403 6.68 -1.42 -12.64
N THR A 404 7.52 -0.38 -12.63
CA THR A 404 7.13 0.98 -12.21
C THR A 404 6.23 1.64 -13.28
N ALA A 405 5.00 1.95 -12.93
CA ALA A 405 3.92 2.35 -13.84
C ALA A 405 4.26 3.52 -14.77
N TYR A 406 4.90 4.58 -14.26
CA TYR A 406 5.22 5.76 -15.07
C TYR A 406 6.28 5.51 -16.16
N ASN A 407 6.99 4.39 -16.07
CA ASN A 407 8.01 3.99 -17.05
C ASN A 407 7.48 2.95 -18.06
N LEU A 408 6.28 2.39 -17.81
CA LEU A 408 5.61 1.42 -18.69
C LEU A 408 4.84 2.13 -19.80
N ILE A 409 5.52 2.99 -20.58
CA ILE A 409 4.94 3.71 -21.72
C ILE A 409 4.70 2.75 -22.88
N VAL A 410 3.72 3.13 -23.73
CA VAL A 410 3.40 2.43 -24.98
C VAL A 410 3.64 3.37 -26.15
N ASP A 411 4.40 2.92 -27.12
CA ASP A 411 4.61 3.56 -28.39
C ASP A 411 4.05 2.72 -29.55
N LEU A 412 4.24 3.17 -30.80
CA LEU A 412 3.76 2.46 -31.97
C LEU A 412 4.36 1.03 -32.09
N LYS A 413 5.61 0.84 -31.66
CA LYS A 413 6.25 -0.49 -31.71
C LYS A 413 5.54 -1.49 -30.80
N HIS A 414 5.10 -1.05 -29.62
CA HIS A 414 4.31 -1.91 -28.72
C HIS A 414 2.95 -2.27 -29.38
N VAL A 415 2.27 -1.32 -30.02
CA VAL A 415 0.98 -1.60 -30.66
C VAL A 415 1.14 -2.62 -31.79
N GLU A 416 2.15 -2.46 -32.64
CA GLU A 416 2.47 -3.39 -33.72
C GLU A 416 2.87 -4.77 -33.17
N ALA A 417 3.67 -4.80 -32.10
CA ALA A 417 4.08 -6.02 -31.43
C ALA A 417 2.90 -6.81 -30.85
N TYR A 418 1.98 -6.13 -30.13
CA TYR A 418 0.79 -6.79 -29.57
C TYR A 418 -0.14 -7.32 -30.66
N ALA A 419 -0.31 -6.61 -31.78
CA ALA A 419 -1.10 -7.09 -32.91
C ALA A 419 -0.50 -8.38 -33.51
N ARG A 420 0.82 -8.39 -33.73
CA ARG A 420 1.53 -9.55 -34.26
C ARG A 420 1.50 -10.74 -33.28
N LEU A 421 1.68 -10.49 -31.99
CA LEU A 421 1.59 -11.54 -30.98
C LEU A 421 0.18 -12.12 -30.88
N ALA A 422 -0.88 -11.30 -30.98
CA ALA A 422 -2.26 -11.78 -30.99
C ALA A 422 -2.52 -12.77 -32.16
N GLU A 423 -2.02 -12.46 -33.38
CA GLU A 423 -2.07 -13.38 -34.53
C GLU A 423 -1.31 -14.69 -34.23
N ILE A 424 -0.09 -14.62 -33.69
CA ILE A 424 0.71 -15.79 -33.33
C ILE A 424 -0.04 -16.65 -32.31
N ILE A 425 -0.57 -16.05 -31.24
CA ILE A 425 -1.30 -16.74 -30.18
C ILE A 425 -2.50 -17.49 -30.76
N VAL A 426 -3.38 -16.81 -31.51
CA VAL A 426 -4.58 -17.41 -32.07
C VAL A 426 -4.25 -18.48 -33.09
N SER A 427 -3.16 -18.35 -33.84
CA SER A 427 -2.72 -19.38 -34.80
C SER A 427 -2.26 -20.69 -34.12
N ARG A 428 -1.75 -20.60 -32.88
CA ARG A 428 -1.23 -21.75 -32.11
C ARG A 428 -2.31 -22.45 -31.29
N MET A 429 -3.39 -21.74 -30.90
CA MET A 429 -4.41 -22.30 -30.04
C MET A 429 -5.49 -23.10 -30.82
N ASP A 430 -6.08 -24.09 -30.16
CA ASP A 430 -7.33 -24.67 -30.65
C ASP A 430 -8.53 -23.79 -30.26
N VAL A 431 -8.85 -22.87 -31.19
CA VAL A 431 -9.94 -21.90 -31.02
C VAL A 431 -11.31 -22.58 -30.77
N ILE A 432 -11.50 -23.78 -31.32
CA ILE A 432 -12.77 -24.51 -31.22
C ILE A 432 -12.89 -25.12 -29.81
N ASP A 433 -11.85 -25.77 -29.33
CA ASP A 433 -11.82 -26.38 -28.00
C ASP A 433 -11.86 -25.30 -26.93
N PHE A 434 -11.11 -24.25 -27.08
CA PHE A 434 -11.19 -23.08 -26.16
C PHE A 434 -12.60 -22.51 -26.07
N ALA A 435 -13.27 -22.27 -27.21
CA ALA A 435 -14.65 -21.78 -27.21
C ALA A 435 -15.65 -22.76 -26.61
N ALA A 436 -15.36 -24.07 -26.68
CA ALA A 436 -16.22 -25.14 -26.13
C ALA A 436 -16.35 -25.09 -24.60
N GLU A 437 -15.35 -24.55 -23.91
CA GLU A 437 -15.41 -24.34 -22.44
C GLU A 437 -16.56 -23.39 -22.04
N TYR A 438 -16.89 -22.45 -22.93
CA TYR A 438 -17.86 -21.39 -22.64
C TYR A 438 -19.22 -21.63 -23.33
N SER A 439 -19.26 -22.35 -24.46
CA SER A 439 -20.48 -22.63 -25.19
C SER A 439 -20.35 -23.85 -26.08
N GLN A 440 -21.34 -24.73 -26.03
CA GLN A 440 -21.46 -25.87 -26.96
C GLN A 440 -22.04 -25.47 -28.35
N SER A 441 -22.57 -24.25 -28.47
CA SER A 441 -23.14 -23.77 -29.75
C SER A 441 -22.05 -23.33 -30.71
N ARG A 442 -22.10 -23.83 -31.95
CA ARG A 442 -21.21 -23.40 -33.04
C ARG A 442 -21.96 -22.48 -34.03
N LYS A 443 -23.10 -21.93 -33.62
CA LYS A 443 -23.94 -21.10 -34.50
C LYS A 443 -23.54 -19.63 -34.39
N LEU A 444 -23.39 -18.95 -35.52
CA LEU A 444 -23.14 -17.49 -35.62
C LEU A 444 -24.42 -16.65 -35.41
N THR A 445 -25.46 -17.21 -34.74
CA THR A 445 -26.66 -16.46 -34.40
C THR A 445 -26.38 -15.45 -33.29
N ASP A 446 -27.13 -14.34 -33.27
CA ASP A 446 -26.96 -13.28 -32.29
C ASP A 446 -26.94 -13.79 -30.85
N LYS A 447 -27.94 -14.58 -30.46
CA LYS A 447 -28.05 -15.13 -29.09
C LYS A 447 -26.86 -16.04 -28.70
N SER A 448 -26.38 -16.89 -29.64
CA SER A 448 -25.28 -17.82 -29.39
C SER A 448 -23.95 -17.07 -29.22
N MET A 449 -23.68 -16.11 -30.09
CA MET A 449 -22.43 -15.34 -30.05
C MET A 449 -22.39 -14.39 -28.86
N ARG A 450 -23.49 -13.73 -28.51
CA ARG A 450 -23.57 -12.89 -27.31
C ARG A 450 -23.28 -13.70 -26.06
N GLY A 451 -23.88 -14.89 -25.94
CA GLY A 451 -23.64 -15.76 -24.78
C GLY A 451 -22.21 -16.29 -24.69
N LEU A 452 -21.58 -16.61 -25.83
CA LEU A 452 -20.18 -17.01 -25.89
C LEU A 452 -19.26 -15.83 -25.52
N ILE A 453 -19.42 -14.68 -26.15
CA ILE A 453 -18.61 -13.47 -25.94
C ILE A 453 -18.65 -13.04 -24.49
N SER A 454 -19.84 -13.02 -23.87
CA SER A 454 -19.98 -12.62 -22.47
C SER A 454 -19.21 -13.55 -21.52
N LYS A 455 -19.30 -14.88 -21.70
CA LYS A 455 -18.64 -15.86 -20.81
C LYS A 455 -17.14 -15.94 -21.07
N MET A 456 -16.72 -16.05 -22.33
CA MET A 456 -15.33 -16.10 -22.75
C MET A 456 -14.61 -14.79 -22.38
N GLY A 457 -15.27 -13.66 -22.67
CA GLY A 457 -14.72 -12.34 -22.34
C GLY A 457 -14.58 -12.10 -20.85
N ASN A 458 -15.46 -12.65 -20.02
CA ASN A 458 -15.30 -12.58 -18.55
C ASN A 458 -13.98 -13.22 -18.08
N TRP A 459 -13.58 -14.33 -18.71
CA TRP A 459 -12.31 -14.98 -18.45
C TRP A 459 -11.14 -14.19 -19.05
N VAL A 460 -11.15 -13.94 -20.36
CA VAL A 460 -10.03 -13.31 -21.08
C VAL A 460 -9.76 -11.88 -20.56
N LEU A 461 -10.81 -11.11 -20.25
CA LEU A 461 -10.71 -9.72 -19.81
C LEU A 461 -10.79 -9.55 -18.29
N ARG A 462 -10.69 -10.64 -17.53
CA ARG A 462 -10.61 -10.68 -16.08
C ARG A 462 -11.79 -10.03 -15.35
N GLY A 463 -12.99 -10.13 -15.92
CA GLY A 463 -14.20 -9.59 -15.31
C GLY A 463 -15.34 -9.35 -16.31
N PRO A 464 -16.53 -9.01 -15.83
CA PRO A 464 -17.74 -8.90 -16.64
C PRO A 464 -17.56 -7.99 -17.85
N VAL A 465 -18.07 -8.46 -19.00
CA VAL A 465 -18.09 -7.69 -20.27
C VAL A 465 -19.38 -6.89 -20.33
N GLU A 466 -19.29 -5.60 -20.54
CA GLU A 466 -20.46 -4.72 -20.68
C GLU A 466 -21.21 -4.97 -21.99
N ASP A 467 -22.53 -4.70 -22.02
CA ASP A 467 -23.37 -4.91 -23.21
C ASP A 467 -22.81 -4.26 -24.48
N ARG A 468 -22.28 -3.04 -24.39
CA ARG A 468 -21.67 -2.34 -25.53
C ARG A 468 -20.37 -3.02 -26.01
N GLU A 469 -19.58 -3.61 -25.14
CA GLU A 469 -18.38 -4.38 -25.49
C GLU A 469 -18.80 -5.69 -26.18
N VAL A 470 -19.85 -6.36 -25.66
CA VAL A 470 -20.46 -7.54 -26.31
C VAL A 470 -20.94 -7.18 -27.68
N ASP A 471 -21.58 -6.01 -27.89
CA ASP A 471 -22.02 -5.51 -29.20
C ASP A 471 -20.85 -5.31 -30.17
N SER A 472 -19.73 -4.73 -29.70
CA SER A 472 -18.53 -4.51 -30.51
C SER A 472 -17.93 -5.83 -31.00
N TYR A 473 -17.70 -6.78 -30.11
CA TYR A 473 -17.18 -8.11 -30.48
C TYR A 473 -18.18 -8.92 -31.33
N ARG A 474 -19.48 -8.74 -31.08
CA ARG A 474 -20.54 -9.33 -31.92
C ARG A 474 -20.51 -8.78 -33.35
N GLY A 475 -20.16 -7.53 -33.51
CA GLY A 475 -19.92 -6.89 -34.83
C GLY A 475 -18.90 -7.64 -35.67
N ILE A 476 -17.79 -8.08 -35.07
CA ILE A 476 -16.74 -8.88 -35.73
C ILE A 476 -17.33 -10.16 -36.28
N SER A 477 -18.03 -10.95 -35.45
CA SER A 477 -18.65 -12.21 -35.93
C SER A 477 -19.73 -11.97 -37.02
N THR A 478 -20.40 -10.82 -37.00
CA THR A 478 -21.35 -10.46 -38.08
C THR A 478 -20.62 -10.19 -39.38
N THR A 479 -19.51 -9.47 -39.34
CA THR A 479 -18.66 -9.19 -40.50
C THR A 479 -18.10 -10.46 -41.10
N VAL A 480 -17.57 -11.37 -40.29
CA VAL A 480 -17.04 -12.67 -40.74
C VAL A 480 -18.13 -13.52 -41.39
N ALA A 481 -19.31 -13.62 -40.76
CA ALA A 481 -20.46 -14.35 -41.34
C ALA A 481 -20.90 -13.76 -42.67
N SER A 482 -20.94 -12.43 -42.81
CA SER A 482 -21.31 -11.73 -44.04
C SER A 482 -20.28 -11.95 -45.16
N ALA A 483 -19.02 -12.13 -44.85
CA ALA A 483 -17.94 -12.47 -45.76
C ALA A 483 -17.86 -13.97 -46.07
N GLY A 484 -18.77 -14.81 -45.56
CA GLY A 484 -18.81 -16.26 -45.81
C GLY A 484 -17.86 -17.07 -44.92
N GLY A 485 -17.27 -16.47 -43.89
CA GLY A 485 -16.42 -17.14 -42.90
C GLY A 485 -17.23 -18.02 -41.96
N ASN A 486 -16.54 -18.92 -41.29
CA ASN A 486 -17.12 -19.90 -40.40
C ASN A 486 -17.00 -19.51 -38.88
N PHE A 487 -17.45 -20.41 -38.01
CA PHE A 487 -17.43 -20.18 -36.56
C PHE A 487 -16.00 -20.06 -36.00
N LYS A 488 -15.06 -20.87 -36.50
CA LYS A 488 -13.66 -20.81 -36.07
C LYS A 488 -13.03 -19.46 -36.39
N ASP A 489 -13.26 -18.99 -37.64
CA ASP A 489 -12.74 -17.68 -38.09
C ASP A 489 -13.32 -16.53 -37.22
N ALA A 490 -14.64 -16.57 -36.95
CA ALA A 490 -15.31 -15.55 -36.16
C ALA A 490 -14.78 -15.49 -34.70
N VAL A 491 -14.57 -16.65 -34.05
CA VAL A 491 -14.03 -16.70 -32.69
C VAL A 491 -12.56 -16.31 -32.68
N GLY A 492 -11.78 -16.73 -33.69
CA GLY A 492 -10.38 -16.35 -33.82
C GLY A 492 -10.19 -14.83 -33.85
N PHE A 493 -10.89 -14.12 -34.74
CA PHE A 493 -10.83 -12.66 -34.81
C PHE A 493 -11.36 -11.95 -33.54
N ILE A 494 -12.36 -12.55 -32.86
CA ILE A 494 -12.82 -12.01 -31.57
C ILE A 494 -11.73 -12.14 -30.51
N LEU A 495 -11.02 -13.28 -30.44
CA LEU A 495 -9.90 -13.49 -29.53
C LEU A 495 -8.73 -12.55 -29.84
N GLU A 496 -8.34 -12.39 -31.11
CA GLU A 496 -7.32 -11.40 -31.52
C GLU A 496 -7.69 -9.99 -31.03
N ALA A 497 -8.96 -9.60 -31.20
CA ALA A 497 -9.43 -8.29 -30.74
C ALA A 497 -9.44 -8.19 -29.19
N MET A 498 -9.76 -9.26 -28.46
CA MET A 498 -9.72 -9.27 -27.01
C MET A 498 -8.28 -9.21 -26.48
N LEU A 499 -7.34 -9.94 -27.08
CA LEU A 499 -5.92 -9.95 -26.73
C LEU A 499 -5.23 -8.59 -26.96
N GLN A 500 -5.76 -7.77 -27.87
CA GLN A 500 -5.31 -6.40 -28.11
C GLN A 500 -6.10 -5.35 -27.32
N SER A 501 -7.11 -5.77 -26.56
CA SER A 501 -7.93 -4.84 -25.77
C SER A 501 -7.11 -4.19 -24.65
N PRO A 502 -7.31 -2.89 -24.37
CA PRO A 502 -6.73 -2.28 -23.17
C PRO A 502 -7.05 -3.04 -21.87
N ARG A 503 -8.21 -3.68 -21.78
CA ARG A 503 -8.55 -4.53 -20.62
C ARG A 503 -7.69 -5.78 -20.50
N PHE A 504 -7.09 -6.27 -21.58
CA PHE A 504 -6.13 -7.39 -21.56
C PHE A 504 -4.71 -6.90 -21.26
N LEU A 505 -4.29 -5.82 -21.95
CA LEU A 505 -2.92 -5.32 -21.93
C LEU A 505 -2.59 -4.47 -20.70
N TYR A 506 -3.61 -3.95 -20.01
CA TYR A 506 -3.43 -3.05 -18.87
C TYR A 506 -4.19 -3.55 -17.63
N ARG A 507 -3.69 -3.19 -16.48
CA ARG A 507 -4.45 -3.14 -15.24
C ARG A 507 -5.11 -1.77 -15.17
N MET A 508 -6.43 -1.74 -15.26
CA MET A 508 -7.22 -0.52 -15.26
C MET A 508 -8.14 -0.49 -14.04
N GLU A 509 -8.28 0.68 -13.45
CA GLU A 509 -9.13 0.91 -12.30
C GLU A 509 -10.20 1.94 -12.62
N ASN A 510 -11.42 1.73 -12.10
CA ASN A 510 -12.53 2.64 -12.34
C ASN A 510 -12.29 3.98 -11.65
N GLN A 511 -12.33 5.06 -12.44
CA GLN A 511 -12.22 6.43 -11.98
C GLN A 511 -13.59 7.07 -11.79
N ARG A 512 -13.75 7.84 -10.71
CA ARG A 512 -15.00 8.53 -10.39
C ARG A 512 -14.94 10.04 -10.56
N GLY A 513 -13.73 10.58 -10.76
CA GLY A 513 -13.49 11.98 -11.04
C GLY A 513 -13.77 12.95 -9.88
N ASP A 514 -13.80 12.47 -8.64
CA ASP A 514 -14.15 13.27 -7.45
C ASP A 514 -12.99 13.50 -6.47
N GLY A 515 -11.79 13.00 -6.79
CA GLY A 515 -10.60 13.10 -5.94
C GLY A 515 -10.64 12.25 -4.66
N GLY A 516 -11.72 11.50 -4.45
CA GLY A 516 -11.92 10.67 -3.26
C GLY A 516 -11.19 9.33 -3.32
N ARG A 517 -11.04 8.67 -2.16
CA ARG A 517 -10.66 7.26 -2.08
C ARG A 517 -11.90 6.37 -2.06
N TRP A 518 -11.89 5.33 -2.88
CA TRP A 518 -12.99 4.40 -3.01
C TRP A 518 -12.50 2.96 -2.89
N PRO A 519 -13.27 2.05 -2.28
CA PRO A 519 -13.01 0.63 -2.41
C PRO A 519 -13.00 0.24 -3.88
N VAL A 520 -12.02 -0.55 -4.30
CA VAL A 520 -12.02 -1.19 -5.61
C VAL A 520 -13.16 -2.21 -5.69
N ASP A 521 -13.64 -2.52 -6.89
CA ASP A 521 -14.60 -3.61 -7.03
C ASP A 521 -13.92 -4.97 -6.88
N GLU A 522 -14.72 -6.03 -6.74
CA GLU A 522 -14.20 -7.37 -6.43
C GLU A 522 -13.34 -7.94 -7.57
N TYR A 523 -13.63 -7.63 -8.83
CA TYR A 523 -12.83 -8.09 -9.98
C TYR A 523 -11.54 -7.29 -10.12
N GLU A 524 -11.58 -5.98 -9.86
CA GLU A 524 -10.38 -5.16 -9.75
C GLU A 524 -9.49 -5.64 -8.59
N LEU A 525 -10.10 -5.99 -7.45
CA LEU A 525 -9.36 -6.53 -6.31
C LEU A 525 -8.76 -7.90 -6.64
N ALA A 526 -9.51 -8.80 -7.27
CA ALA A 526 -8.99 -10.09 -7.73
C ALA A 526 -7.78 -9.91 -8.66
N SER A 527 -7.85 -8.97 -9.61
CA SER A 527 -6.72 -8.65 -10.49
C SER A 527 -5.53 -8.07 -9.70
N ARG A 528 -5.76 -7.14 -8.74
CA ARG A 528 -4.68 -6.62 -7.90
C ARG A 528 -4.00 -7.73 -7.11
N MET A 529 -4.78 -8.58 -6.46
CA MET A 529 -4.27 -9.71 -5.68
C MET A 529 -3.42 -10.65 -6.54
N SER A 530 -3.92 -11.05 -7.70
CA SER A 530 -3.24 -12.02 -8.56
C SER A 530 -1.91 -11.48 -9.11
N TYR A 531 -1.88 -10.24 -9.59
CA TYR A 531 -0.63 -9.65 -10.08
C TYR A 531 0.35 -9.28 -8.96
N ILE A 532 -0.10 -9.02 -7.75
CA ILE A 532 0.78 -8.85 -6.58
C ILE A 532 1.43 -10.17 -6.19
N VAL A 533 0.63 -11.24 -6.08
CA VAL A 533 1.08 -12.52 -5.51
C VAL A 533 1.71 -13.43 -6.56
N TRP A 534 1.21 -13.43 -7.80
CA TRP A 534 1.63 -14.34 -8.87
C TRP A 534 2.29 -13.66 -10.07
N GLY A 535 2.10 -12.35 -10.25
CA GLY A 535 2.49 -11.68 -11.50
C GLY A 535 1.67 -12.14 -12.73
N ALA A 536 0.52 -12.77 -12.50
CA ALA A 536 -0.32 -13.41 -13.48
C ALA A 536 -1.81 -13.06 -13.24
N PRO A 537 -2.74 -13.33 -14.19
CA PRO A 537 -4.15 -13.03 -14.03
C PRO A 537 -4.82 -13.88 -12.95
N PRO A 538 -6.01 -13.47 -12.44
CA PRO A 538 -6.76 -14.26 -11.48
C PRO A 538 -7.17 -15.61 -12.09
N ASP A 539 -7.06 -16.67 -11.29
CA ASP A 539 -7.57 -17.98 -11.64
C ASP A 539 -9.11 -18.06 -11.52
N ARG A 540 -9.69 -19.18 -11.94
CA ARG A 540 -11.15 -19.40 -11.92
C ARG A 540 -11.72 -19.34 -10.50
N GLU A 541 -10.96 -19.79 -9.49
CA GLU A 541 -11.38 -19.73 -8.10
C GLU A 541 -11.45 -18.30 -7.56
N LEU A 542 -10.44 -17.50 -7.87
CA LEU A 542 -10.38 -16.09 -7.45
C LEU A 542 -11.45 -15.25 -8.17
N LEU A 543 -11.69 -15.47 -9.47
CA LEU A 543 -12.79 -14.82 -10.20
C LEU A 543 -14.15 -15.22 -9.65
N LYS A 544 -14.33 -16.50 -9.29
CA LYS A 544 -15.55 -16.97 -8.63
C LYS A 544 -15.73 -16.35 -7.24
N ALA A 545 -14.64 -16.19 -6.49
CA ALA A 545 -14.68 -15.48 -5.21
C ALA A 545 -15.13 -14.02 -5.37
N ALA A 546 -14.69 -13.36 -6.45
CA ALA A 546 -15.13 -12.00 -6.81
C ALA A 546 -16.61 -11.98 -7.19
N GLU A 547 -17.07 -12.91 -8.06
CA GLU A 547 -18.46 -13.02 -8.49
C GLU A 547 -19.42 -13.25 -7.31
N GLU A 548 -19.03 -14.11 -6.37
CA GLU A 548 -19.80 -14.44 -5.16
C GLU A 548 -19.70 -13.36 -4.06
N GLY A 549 -18.91 -12.30 -4.28
CA GLY A 549 -18.70 -11.23 -3.29
C GLY A 549 -17.87 -11.67 -2.07
N ARG A 550 -17.13 -12.77 -2.17
CA ARG A 550 -16.28 -13.27 -1.06
C ARG A 550 -15.01 -12.41 -0.84
N LEU A 551 -14.61 -11.60 -1.81
CA LEU A 551 -13.51 -10.65 -1.66
C LEU A 551 -13.94 -9.33 -1.01
N PHE A 552 -15.19 -9.17 -0.72
CA PHE A 552 -15.72 -7.98 -0.05
C PHE A 552 -15.26 -7.88 1.41
N ASP A 553 -14.99 -9.02 2.05
CA ASP A 553 -14.54 -9.06 3.42
C ASP A 553 -13.05 -9.46 3.57
N SER A 554 -12.36 -9.03 4.68
CA SER A 554 -10.93 -9.34 4.86
C SER A 554 -10.70 -10.82 5.12
N ALA A 555 -11.65 -11.55 5.70
CA ALA A 555 -11.49 -12.98 5.92
C ALA A 555 -11.47 -13.72 4.58
N GLY A 556 -12.35 -13.35 3.65
CA GLY A 556 -12.34 -13.89 2.30
C GLY A 556 -11.07 -13.52 1.53
N VAL A 557 -10.60 -12.28 1.67
CA VAL A 557 -9.31 -11.85 1.09
C VAL A 557 -8.15 -12.62 1.71
N GLU A 558 -8.08 -12.72 3.04
CA GLU A 558 -7.03 -13.45 3.75
C GLU A 558 -7.00 -14.94 3.33
N THR A 559 -8.17 -15.60 3.25
CA THR A 559 -8.27 -17.00 2.76
C THR A 559 -7.71 -17.15 1.36
N GLN A 560 -8.04 -16.25 0.44
CA GLN A 560 -7.51 -16.33 -0.93
C GLN A 560 -6.02 -16.03 -0.98
N VAL A 561 -5.50 -15.07 -0.22
CA VAL A 561 -4.06 -14.77 -0.17
C VAL A 561 -3.28 -15.97 0.39
N GLU A 562 -3.78 -16.62 1.46
CA GLU A 562 -3.14 -17.82 2.01
C GLU A 562 -3.04 -18.93 0.96
N ARG A 563 -4.14 -19.25 0.27
CA ARG A 563 -4.16 -20.21 -0.84
C ARG A 563 -3.17 -19.82 -1.95
N MET A 564 -3.17 -18.54 -2.33
CA MET A 564 -2.32 -18.04 -3.41
C MET A 564 -0.83 -18.10 -3.08
N LEU A 565 -0.45 -17.94 -1.82
CA LEU A 565 0.92 -18.05 -1.34
C LEU A 565 1.44 -19.50 -1.29
N GLU A 566 0.56 -20.50 -1.32
CA GLU A 566 0.92 -21.91 -1.46
C GLU A 566 1.19 -22.33 -2.92
N ASP A 567 0.81 -21.49 -3.89
CA ASP A 567 1.01 -21.75 -5.31
C ASP A 567 2.47 -21.43 -5.72
N PRO A 568 3.14 -22.28 -6.52
CA PRO A 568 4.52 -22.05 -6.99
C PRO A 568 4.73 -20.69 -7.67
N ARG A 569 3.72 -20.12 -8.32
CA ARG A 569 3.78 -18.79 -8.94
C ARG A 569 4.14 -17.69 -7.94
N ALA A 570 3.81 -17.86 -6.66
CA ALA A 570 4.19 -16.91 -5.62
C ALA A 570 5.72 -16.89 -5.38
N ILE A 571 6.38 -18.05 -5.48
CA ILE A 571 7.84 -18.17 -5.41
C ILE A 571 8.47 -17.46 -6.59
N GLU A 572 7.95 -17.69 -7.80
CA GLU A 572 8.45 -17.06 -9.03
C GLU A 572 8.29 -15.54 -8.97
N ARG A 573 7.13 -15.04 -8.52
CA ARG A 573 6.91 -13.60 -8.36
C ARG A 573 7.85 -12.97 -7.33
N SER A 574 8.13 -13.64 -6.23
CA SER A 574 9.10 -13.17 -5.25
C SER A 574 10.54 -13.20 -5.78
N THR A 575 10.85 -14.13 -6.66
CA THR A 575 12.15 -14.20 -7.36
C THR A 575 12.30 -13.03 -8.35
N GLN A 576 11.23 -12.61 -9.04
CA GLN A 576 11.24 -11.39 -9.86
C GLN A 576 11.51 -10.14 -9.01
N PHE A 577 10.89 -10.04 -7.81
CA PHE A 577 11.22 -8.97 -6.87
C PHE A 577 12.70 -8.95 -6.51
N LEU A 578 13.28 -10.11 -6.17
CA LEU A 578 14.70 -10.23 -5.84
C LEU A 578 15.58 -9.81 -7.02
N HIS A 579 15.22 -10.27 -8.21
CA HIS A 579 15.93 -10.01 -9.46
C HIS A 579 15.97 -8.51 -9.77
N ASP A 580 14.84 -7.84 -9.68
CA ASP A 580 14.75 -6.40 -9.84
C ASP A 580 15.47 -5.65 -8.72
N TRP A 581 15.21 -5.99 -7.44
CA TRP A 581 15.81 -5.29 -6.31
C TRP A 581 17.34 -5.29 -6.37
N LEU A 582 17.95 -6.43 -6.70
CA LEU A 582 19.42 -6.59 -6.76
C LEU A 582 20.01 -6.27 -8.13
N ASP A 583 19.18 -5.93 -9.13
CA ASP A 583 19.65 -5.70 -10.51
C ASP A 583 20.46 -6.87 -11.06
N LEU A 584 19.91 -8.08 -10.99
CA LEU A 584 20.66 -9.28 -11.38
C LEU A 584 20.94 -9.37 -12.89
N ASP A 585 20.23 -8.60 -13.74
CA ASP A 585 20.49 -8.51 -15.18
C ASP A 585 21.86 -7.92 -15.50
N ARG A 586 22.40 -7.07 -14.63
CA ARG A 586 23.74 -6.52 -14.83
C ARG A 586 24.82 -7.61 -14.90
N MET A 587 24.56 -8.81 -14.34
CA MET A 587 25.48 -9.93 -14.37
C MET A 587 25.77 -10.39 -15.82
N ASP A 588 24.82 -10.27 -16.74
CA ASP A 588 25.01 -10.60 -18.16
C ASP A 588 25.98 -9.64 -18.87
N HIS A 589 26.14 -8.45 -18.28
CA HIS A 589 26.99 -7.40 -18.80
C HIS A 589 28.31 -7.24 -18.04
N LEU A 590 28.57 -8.08 -17.03
CA LEU A 590 29.79 -8.04 -16.24
C LEU A 590 31.01 -8.41 -17.13
N ARG A 591 31.97 -7.50 -17.23
CA ARG A 591 33.19 -7.62 -18.05
C ARG A 591 34.39 -7.18 -17.21
N PRO A 592 34.89 -8.06 -16.33
CA PRO A 592 36.05 -7.76 -15.50
C PRO A 592 37.32 -7.51 -16.32
N SER A 593 38.24 -6.71 -15.77
CA SER A 593 39.55 -6.45 -16.37
C SER A 593 40.36 -7.75 -16.50
N PRO A 594 40.82 -8.13 -17.72
CA PRO A 594 41.65 -9.31 -17.90
C PRO A 594 43.01 -9.24 -17.18
N GLU A 595 43.48 -8.03 -16.88
CA GLU A 595 44.72 -7.83 -16.13
C GLU A 595 44.59 -8.21 -14.67
N ARG A 596 43.43 -7.83 -14.05
CA ARG A 596 43.12 -8.15 -12.64
C ARG A 596 42.54 -9.56 -12.48
N PHE A 597 41.75 -10.01 -13.45
CA PHE A 597 41.01 -11.28 -13.40
C PHE A 597 41.32 -12.14 -14.66
N PRO A 598 42.59 -12.61 -14.85
CA PRO A 598 42.99 -13.32 -16.07
C PRO A 598 42.24 -14.65 -16.26
N ASN A 599 41.70 -15.24 -15.20
CA ASN A 599 41.00 -16.52 -15.22
C ASN A 599 39.45 -16.32 -15.20
N TRP A 600 38.96 -15.14 -15.57
CA TRP A 600 37.53 -14.90 -15.62
C TRP A 600 36.81 -15.82 -16.58
N ASP A 601 35.77 -16.51 -16.07
CA ASP A 601 34.82 -17.30 -16.85
C ASP A 601 33.44 -16.62 -16.84
N PRO A 602 32.86 -16.26 -17.98
CA PRO A 602 31.54 -15.65 -18.05
C PRO A 602 30.44 -16.48 -17.35
N ASN A 603 30.57 -17.80 -17.30
CA ASN A 603 29.63 -18.66 -16.59
C ASN A 603 29.67 -18.45 -15.07
N LEU A 604 30.72 -17.86 -14.52
CA LEU A 604 30.76 -17.50 -13.08
C LEU A 604 29.67 -16.47 -12.71
N ALA A 605 29.34 -15.57 -13.65
CA ALA A 605 28.24 -14.61 -13.45
C ALA A 605 26.88 -15.31 -13.32
N SER A 606 26.64 -16.34 -14.15
CA SER A 606 25.43 -17.17 -14.05
C SER A 606 25.38 -17.93 -12.73
N ASP A 607 26.52 -18.52 -12.32
CA ASP A 607 26.64 -19.25 -11.05
C ASP A 607 26.31 -18.32 -9.84
N MET A 608 26.82 -17.08 -9.85
CA MET A 608 26.52 -16.07 -8.81
C MET A 608 25.03 -15.68 -8.78
N ARG A 609 24.38 -15.61 -9.94
CA ARG A 609 22.92 -15.35 -10.02
C ARG A 609 22.15 -16.54 -9.45
N GLU A 610 22.49 -17.75 -9.85
CA GLU A 610 21.85 -18.98 -9.37
C GLU A 610 22.05 -19.17 -7.86
N GLU A 611 23.25 -18.85 -7.32
CA GLU A 611 23.53 -18.80 -5.88
C GLU A 611 22.47 -17.97 -5.16
N THR A 612 22.30 -16.73 -5.62
CA THR A 612 21.43 -15.74 -4.96
C THR A 612 19.97 -16.15 -4.99
N ILE A 613 19.51 -16.70 -6.11
CA ILE A 613 18.13 -17.17 -6.26
C ILE A 613 17.89 -18.40 -5.37
N ALA A 614 18.81 -19.39 -5.36
CA ALA A 614 18.68 -20.59 -4.54
C ALA A 614 18.72 -20.24 -3.03
N PHE A 615 19.65 -19.39 -2.63
CA PHE A 615 19.74 -18.86 -1.27
C PHE A 615 18.44 -18.17 -0.82
N PHE A 616 17.88 -17.30 -1.67
CA PHE A 616 16.62 -16.62 -1.38
C PHE A 616 15.47 -17.60 -1.20
N LYS A 617 15.33 -18.59 -2.11
CA LYS A 617 14.30 -19.62 -2.04
C LYS A 617 14.38 -20.42 -0.74
N GLU A 618 15.58 -20.84 -0.33
CA GLU A 618 15.75 -21.55 0.94
C GLU A 618 15.35 -20.70 2.13
N VAL A 619 15.92 -19.50 2.28
CA VAL A 619 15.70 -18.66 3.46
C VAL A 619 14.24 -18.22 3.57
N VAL A 620 13.64 -17.79 2.45
CA VAL A 620 12.31 -17.16 2.44
C VAL A 620 11.17 -18.18 2.40
N TRP A 621 11.31 -19.21 1.58
CA TRP A 621 10.22 -20.15 1.31
C TRP A 621 10.35 -21.48 2.05
N GLU A 622 11.53 -22.08 2.05
CA GLU A 622 11.73 -23.38 2.71
C GLU A 622 11.84 -23.21 4.24
N GLN A 623 12.69 -22.29 4.70
CA GLN A 623 12.90 -22.02 6.12
C GLN A 623 11.89 -21.02 6.69
N LYS A 624 11.17 -20.25 5.85
CA LYS A 624 10.17 -19.23 6.22
C LYS A 624 10.72 -18.23 7.25
N ARG A 625 11.96 -17.79 7.05
CA ARG A 625 12.63 -16.83 7.94
C ARG A 625 12.19 -15.39 7.65
N PRO A 626 12.34 -14.46 8.61
CA PRO A 626 12.16 -13.04 8.36
C PRO A 626 13.06 -12.54 7.22
N LEU A 627 12.54 -11.63 6.38
CA LEU A 627 13.32 -11.11 5.24
C LEU A 627 14.64 -10.46 5.64
N SER A 628 14.74 -9.85 6.83
CA SER A 628 15.99 -9.26 7.31
C SER A 628 17.11 -10.28 7.51
N GLU A 629 16.76 -11.57 7.73
CA GLU A 629 17.73 -12.65 7.90
C GLU A 629 18.38 -13.09 6.59
N LEU A 630 17.93 -12.58 5.43
CA LEU A 630 18.70 -12.63 4.19
C LEU A 630 20.10 -11.99 4.33
N LEU A 631 20.29 -11.10 5.29
CA LEU A 631 21.57 -10.42 5.47
C LEU A 631 22.59 -11.19 6.30
N ASN A 632 22.15 -12.16 7.14
CA ASN A 632 23.06 -12.90 8.03
C ASN A 632 22.88 -14.43 8.01
N ALA A 633 22.06 -14.97 7.13
CA ALA A 633 21.88 -16.43 7.05
C ALA A 633 23.18 -17.12 6.66
N GLN A 634 23.60 -18.11 7.49
CA GLN A 634 24.86 -18.84 7.37
C GLN A 634 24.73 -20.04 6.40
N VAL A 635 24.25 -19.77 5.20
CA VAL A 635 24.07 -20.76 4.13
C VAL A 635 24.34 -20.09 2.79
N THR A 636 24.85 -20.86 1.83
CA THR A 636 24.89 -20.46 0.42
C THR A 636 24.75 -21.67 -0.50
N TYR A 637 24.68 -21.40 -1.81
CA TYR A 637 24.66 -22.38 -2.88
C TYR A 637 25.78 -22.08 -3.85
N ALA A 638 26.53 -23.07 -4.25
CA ALA A 638 27.62 -22.87 -5.20
C ALA A 638 27.78 -24.05 -6.15
N THR A 639 28.07 -23.76 -7.42
CA THR A 639 28.64 -24.72 -8.34
C THR A 639 30.10 -25.02 -7.98
N PRO A 640 30.72 -26.09 -8.49
CA PRO A 640 32.16 -26.34 -8.26
C PRO A 640 33.04 -25.14 -8.63
N ARG A 641 32.70 -24.41 -9.69
CA ARG A 641 33.43 -23.21 -10.14
C ARG A 641 33.29 -22.06 -9.11
N LEU A 642 32.07 -21.79 -8.66
CA LEU A 642 31.83 -20.75 -7.67
C LEU A 642 32.41 -21.11 -6.30
N ALA A 643 32.30 -22.36 -5.88
CA ALA A 643 32.93 -22.86 -4.65
C ALA A 643 34.45 -22.68 -4.66
N ALA A 644 35.11 -23.02 -5.78
CA ALA A 644 36.56 -22.81 -5.95
C ALA A 644 36.91 -21.30 -5.93
N HIS A 645 36.07 -20.44 -6.55
CA HIS A 645 36.26 -18.99 -6.53
C HIS A 645 36.15 -18.40 -5.10
N TYR A 646 35.25 -18.95 -4.29
CA TYR A 646 35.08 -18.54 -2.88
C TYR A 646 36.07 -19.21 -1.91
N GLY A 647 36.89 -20.14 -2.37
CA GLY A 647 37.77 -20.94 -1.51
C GLY A 647 37.04 -21.92 -0.60
N LEU A 648 35.84 -22.37 -1.00
CA LEU A 648 35.08 -23.38 -0.30
C LEU A 648 35.49 -24.79 -0.73
N GLN A 649 35.28 -25.78 0.14
CA GLN A 649 35.52 -27.18 -0.25
C GLN A 649 34.46 -27.61 -1.28
N LEU A 650 34.91 -28.39 -2.29
CA LEU A 650 34.00 -28.86 -3.33
C LEU A 650 32.91 -29.78 -2.74
N GLY A 651 31.64 -29.46 -2.96
CA GLY A 651 30.49 -30.15 -2.39
C GLY A 651 29.72 -31.11 -3.31
N GLY A 652 30.18 -31.29 -4.56
CA GLY A 652 29.50 -32.17 -5.55
C GLY A 652 29.52 -31.60 -6.97
N ASP A 653 28.86 -32.26 -7.90
CA ASP A 653 28.67 -31.83 -9.28
C ASP A 653 27.37 -30.96 -9.37
N GLY A 654 27.47 -29.73 -9.85
CA GLY A 654 26.36 -28.79 -10.01
C GLY A 654 26.17 -27.87 -8.82
N LEU A 655 24.97 -27.25 -8.70
CA LEU A 655 24.65 -26.30 -7.64
C LEU A 655 24.40 -27.06 -6.33
N ALA A 656 25.29 -26.90 -5.36
CA ALA A 656 25.23 -27.58 -4.06
C ALA A 656 25.05 -26.58 -2.91
N ARG A 657 24.36 -27.02 -1.86
CA ARG A 657 24.17 -26.26 -0.62
C ARG A 657 25.41 -26.33 0.28
N TYR A 658 25.84 -25.21 0.82
CA TYR A 658 26.94 -25.07 1.76
C TYR A 658 26.49 -24.49 3.10
N ASP A 659 26.89 -25.12 4.20
CA ASP A 659 26.78 -24.56 5.54
C ASP A 659 27.99 -23.64 5.78
N LEU A 660 27.75 -22.36 6.03
CA LEU A 660 28.75 -21.33 6.28
C LEU A 660 29.02 -21.07 7.76
N SER A 661 28.42 -21.81 8.68
CA SER A 661 28.57 -21.61 10.14
C SER A 661 30.01 -21.67 10.62
N THR A 662 30.91 -22.33 9.84
CA THR A 662 32.34 -22.40 10.11
C THR A 662 33.17 -21.41 9.27
N VAL A 663 32.54 -20.58 8.47
CA VAL A 663 33.15 -19.57 7.59
C VAL A 663 32.65 -18.16 8.00
N PRO A 664 33.10 -17.61 9.14
CA PRO A 664 32.49 -16.41 9.74
C PRO A 664 32.65 -15.13 8.90
N SER A 665 33.54 -15.15 7.90
CA SER A 665 33.71 -14.05 6.95
C SER A 665 32.65 -14.00 5.87
N ARG A 666 31.86 -15.08 5.69
CA ARG A 666 30.90 -15.23 4.61
C ARG A 666 29.55 -15.68 5.20
N GLY A 667 28.47 -15.19 4.64
CA GLY A 667 27.10 -15.47 5.05
C GLY A 667 26.20 -14.30 4.72
N GLY A 668 24.97 -14.57 4.34
CA GLY A 668 24.02 -13.55 3.91
C GLY A 668 24.35 -12.87 2.57
N LEU A 669 23.39 -12.09 2.13
CA LEU A 669 23.32 -11.53 0.77
C LEU A 669 24.52 -10.64 0.41
N LEU A 670 25.02 -9.85 1.38
CA LEU A 670 26.11 -8.88 1.13
C LEU A 670 27.46 -9.53 0.82
N THR A 671 27.63 -10.82 1.08
CA THR A 671 28.86 -11.54 0.79
C THR A 671 28.77 -12.41 -0.44
N GLN A 672 27.66 -12.39 -1.17
CA GLN A 672 27.49 -13.10 -2.44
C GLN A 672 28.10 -12.31 -3.59
N GLY A 673 28.68 -13.01 -4.57
CA GLY A 673 29.32 -12.40 -5.72
C GLY A 673 28.38 -11.50 -6.52
N SER A 674 27.12 -11.90 -6.65
CA SER A 674 26.09 -11.09 -7.31
C SER A 674 25.92 -9.70 -6.68
N VAL A 675 26.07 -9.54 -5.38
CA VAL A 675 25.95 -8.26 -4.68
C VAL A 675 27.30 -7.53 -4.63
N LEU A 676 28.40 -8.25 -4.42
CA LEU A 676 29.73 -7.66 -4.32
C LEU A 676 30.24 -7.06 -5.65
N THR A 677 29.66 -7.49 -6.78
CA THR A 677 29.92 -6.96 -8.12
C THR A 677 29.11 -5.70 -8.49
N VAL A 678 28.39 -5.08 -7.53
CA VAL A 678 27.54 -3.89 -7.78
C VAL A 678 28.35 -2.71 -8.37
N GLY A 679 29.63 -2.65 -8.16
CA GLY A 679 30.54 -1.67 -8.74
C GLY A 679 31.33 -2.16 -9.94
N GLY A 680 30.93 -3.27 -10.57
CA GLY A 680 31.74 -3.97 -11.58
C GLY A 680 32.80 -4.82 -10.90
N ASP A 681 34.04 -4.80 -11.46
CA ASP A 681 35.17 -5.56 -10.93
C ASP A 681 36.04 -4.76 -9.93
N ASP A 682 35.68 -3.52 -9.65
CA ASP A 682 36.30 -2.72 -8.61
C ASP A 682 35.66 -3.01 -7.23
N ALA A 683 36.47 -3.31 -6.23
CA ALA A 683 35.97 -3.39 -4.84
C ALA A 683 35.68 -2.00 -4.26
N SER A 684 34.92 -1.17 -5.00
CA SER A 684 34.66 0.23 -4.71
C SER A 684 33.87 0.43 -3.41
N THR A 685 34.47 1.14 -2.46
CA THR A 685 33.80 1.54 -1.22
C THR A 685 32.60 2.46 -1.50
N VAL A 686 32.65 3.25 -2.59
CA VAL A 686 31.56 4.14 -3.00
C VAL A 686 30.34 3.35 -3.43
N THR A 687 30.45 2.47 -4.41
CA THR A 687 29.30 1.76 -4.99
C THR A 687 28.71 0.76 -4.01
N ARG A 688 29.53 -0.01 -3.28
CA ARG A 688 29.05 -0.90 -2.21
C ARG A 688 28.41 -0.13 -1.05
N GLY A 689 29.00 0.99 -0.66
CA GLY A 689 28.46 1.85 0.38
C GLY A 689 27.13 2.47 -0.02
N LEU A 690 27.00 2.95 -1.27
CA LEU A 690 25.74 3.46 -1.81
C LEU A 690 24.67 2.36 -1.88
N PHE A 691 25.01 1.14 -2.27
CA PHE A 691 24.08 0.02 -2.26
C PHE A 691 23.52 -0.22 -0.84
N VAL A 692 24.37 -0.33 0.17
CA VAL A 692 23.91 -0.49 1.56
C VAL A 692 23.06 0.71 1.98
N PHE A 693 23.50 1.93 1.64
CA PHE A 693 22.81 3.16 2.03
C PHE A 693 21.44 3.32 1.36
N HIS A 694 21.33 3.11 0.05
CA HIS A 694 20.06 3.27 -0.68
C HIS A 694 19.15 2.05 -0.55
N ASP A 695 19.71 0.85 -0.73
CA ASP A 695 18.90 -0.36 -0.89
C ASP A 695 18.56 -1.08 0.42
N LEU A 696 19.38 -0.89 1.46
CA LEU A 696 19.13 -1.47 2.77
C LEU A 696 18.70 -0.43 3.81
N LEU A 697 19.24 0.80 3.74
CA LEU A 697 18.95 1.84 4.73
C LEU A 697 18.01 2.92 4.22
N ARG A 698 17.64 2.89 2.94
CA ARG A 698 16.82 3.93 2.30
C ARG A 698 17.34 5.34 2.61
N GLY A 699 18.66 5.49 2.56
CA GLY A 699 19.33 6.78 2.71
C GLY A 699 19.20 7.59 1.43
N VAL A 700 19.30 8.90 1.54
CA VAL A 700 19.24 9.82 0.40
C VAL A 700 20.52 10.63 0.35
N VAL A 701 21.20 10.63 -0.79
CA VAL A 701 22.30 11.51 -1.11
C VAL A 701 22.05 12.10 -2.50
N LYS A 702 22.38 13.35 -2.68
CA LYS A 702 22.23 14.04 -3.95
C LYS A 702 23.45 13.79 -4.85
N ASP A 703 23.26 14.00 -6.14
CA ASP A 703 24.37 13.98 -7.10
C ASP A 703 25.46 14.99 -6.72
N PRO A 704 26.72 14.66 -7.04
CA PRO A 704 27.83 15.59 -6.83
C PRO A 704 27.55 16.95 -7.49
N PRO A 705 27.93 18.08 -6.85
CA PRO A 705 27.82 19.38 -7.48
C PRO A 705 28.57 19.43 -8.81
N PRO A 706 28.09 20.20 -9.77
CA PRO A 706 28.80 20.40 -11.04
C PRO A 706 30.23 20.89 -10.82
N GLY A 707 31.23 20.34 -11.55
CA GLY A 707 32.64 20.71 -11.49
C GLY A 707 33.46 19.97 -10.43
N ILE A 708 32.87 19.06 -9.68
CA ILE A 708 33.62 18.16 -8.80
C ILE A 708 34.26 17.05 -9.67
N ASP A 709 35.56 16.83 -9.49
CA ASP A 709 36.24 15.69 -10.10
C ASP A 709 35.81 14.39 -9.40
N THR A 710 35.12 13.54 -10.12
CA THR A 710 34.62 12.21 -9.66
C THR A 710 35.49 11.06 -10.19
N THR A 711 36.64 11.34 -10.81
CA THR A 711 37.53 10.31 -11.32
C THR A 711 37.99 9.39 -10.18
N PRO A 712 37.86 8.05 -10.31
CA PRO A 712 38.34 7.10 -9.30
C PRO A 712 39.84 7.23 -9.07
N VAL A 713 40.23 7.32 -7.80
CA VAL A 713 41.65 7.28 -7.41
C VAL A 713 42.10 5.83 -7.40
N PRO A 714 43.13 5.43 -8.18
CA PRO A 714 43.60 4.06 -8.22
C PRO A 714 44.32 3.68 -6.91
N THR A 715 44.18 2.43 -6.52
CA THR A 715 44.96 1.80 -5.44
C THR A 715 46.43 1.65 -5.81
N ARG A 716 47.33 1.63 -4.83
CA ARG A 716 48.76 1.45 -4.99
C ARG A 716 49.39 0.99 -3.66
N PRO A 717 50.65 0.55 -3.64
CA PRO A 717 51.34 0.24 -2.41
C PRO A 717 51.24 1.37 -1.36
N GLY A 718 50.74 1.05 -0.15
CA GLY A 718 50.50 2.01 0.91
C GLY A 718 49.19 2.81 0.79
N LEU A 719 48.37 2.60 -0.27
CA LEU A 719 47.11 3.29 -0.47
C LEU A 719 46.01 2.33 -0.91
N SER A 720 45.36 1.69 0.07
CA SER A 720 44.20 0.80 -0.16
C SER A 720 42.94 1.59 -0.44
N GLN A 721 41.86 0.94 -0.95
CA GLN A 721 40.53 1.55 -1.13
C GLN A 721 40.02 2.22 0.16
N ARG A 722 40.21 1.58 1.33
CA ARG A 722 39.85 2.14 2.62
C ARG A 722 40.66 3.39 3.00
N ALA A 723 41.96 3.43 2.67
CA ALA A 723 42.78 4.62 2.89
C ALA A 723 42.28 5.79 2.03
N ILE A 724 42.01 5.54 0.75
CA ILE A 724 41.41 6.53 -0.18
C ILE A 724 40.07 7.04 0.35
N ALA A 725 39.19 6.16 0.81
CA ALA A 725 37.89 6.51 1.40
C ALA A 725 38.09 7.39 2.66
N THR A 726 39.03 7.04 3.53
CA THR A 726 39.32 7.81 4.75
C THR A 726 39.82 9.23 4.42
N GLU A 727 40.70 9.38 3.42
CA GLU A 727 41.17 10.69 2.96
C GLU A 727 40.04 11.52 2.35
N ARG A 728 39.14 10.88 1.58
CA ARG A 728 37.99 11.51 0.97
C ARG A 728 36.96 11.98 2.03
N ILE A 729 36.70 11.17 3.04
CA ILE A 729 35.82 11.52 4.16
C ILE A 729 36.41 12.68 4.99
N ALA A 730 37.73 12.72 5.17
CA ALA A 730 38.41 13.83 5.86
C ALA A 730 38.41 15.13 5.06
N ASN A 731 38.21 15.07 3.74
CA ASN A 731 38.14 16.25 2.89
C ASN A 731 36.85 17.04 3.15
N ARG A 732 36.93 18.33 3.40
CA ARG A 732 35.78 19.17 3.78
C ARG A 732 34.66 19.19 2.73
N SER A 733 35.01 19.14 1.45
CA SER A 733 34.05 19.21 0.34
C SER A 733 33.42 17.82 0.05
N CYS A 734 34.22 16.75 0.11
CA CYS A 734 33.78 15.41 -0.22
C CYS A 734 33.11 14.71 0.99
N GLY A 735 33.61 14.98 2.19
CA GLY A 735 33.21 14.29 3.41
C GLY A 735 31.74 14.49 3.80
N ALA A 736 31.13 15.61 3.40
CA ALA A 736 29.71 15.86 3.67
C ALA A 736 28.75 14.77 3.11
N CYS A 737 29.12 14.17 1.96
CA CYS A 737 28.38 13.07 1.35
C CYS A 737 29.00 11.70 1.68
N HIS A 738 30.32 11.56 1.47
CA HIS A 738 31.02 10.29 1.55
C HIS A 738 31.04 9.68 2.95
N SER A 739 31.01 10.49 4.01
CA SER A 739 30.87 10.01 5.40
C SER A 739 29.54 9.26 5.66
N LYS A 740 28.52 9.47 4.84
CA LYS A 740 27.20 8.84 5.03
C LYS A 740 27.15 7.39 4.52
N PHE A 741 27.93 7.07 3.50
CA PHE A 741 27.79 5.77 2.82
C PHE A 741 29.08 4.96 2.73
N GLU A 742 30.27 5.54 2.54
CA GLU A 742 31.49 4.74 2.40
C GLU A 742 31.82 3.87 3.62
N PRO A 743 31.64 4.35 4.89
CA PRO A 743 31.86 3.52 6.07
C PRO A 743 30.99 2.25 6.11
N LEU A 744 29.81 2.28 5.43
CA LEU A 744 28.90 1.13 5.37
C LEU A 744 29.47 -0.06 4.58
N SER A 745 30.48 0.17 3.73
CA SER A 745 31.15 -0.86 2.95
C SER A 745 32.46 -1.38 3.58
N PHE A 746 32.94 -0.76 4.67
CA PHE A 746 34.22 -1.14 5.27
C PHE A 746 34.27 -2.60 5.75
N GLY A 747 33.14 -3.13 6.22
CA GLY A 747 32.99 -4.55 6.52
C GLY A 747 33.12 -5.50 5.34
N LEU A 748 33.07 -4.98 4.11
CA LEU A 748 33.19 -5.74 2.86
C LEU A 748 34.56 -5.55 2.21
N ALA A 749 35.51 -4.85 2.86
CA ALA A 749 36.77 -4.47 2.24
C ALA A 749 37.73 -5.64 1.94
N ARG A 750 37.52 -6.81 2.57
CA ARG A 750 38.27 -8.03 2.30
C ARG A 750 37.78 -8.80 1.07
N PHE A 751 36.64 -8.42 0.47
CA PHE A 751 36.14 -9.03 -0.74
C PHE A 751 36.59 -8.21 -1.95
N ASP A 752 37.23 -8.86 -2.92
CA ASP A 752 37.60 -8.25 -4.19
C ASP A 752 36.38 -7.89 -5.05
N GLY A 753 36.62 -7.38 -6.25
CA GLY A 753 35.52 -6.94 -7.14
C GLY A 753 34.60 -8.06 -7.64
N LEU A 754 35.04 -9.32 -7.55
CA LEU A 754 34.27 -10.50 -7.93
C LEU A 754 33.81 -11.35 -6.73
N GLY A 755 34.07 -10.87 -5.50
CA GLY A 755 33.61 -11.52 -4.28
C GLY A 755 34.51 -12.60 -3.69
N ALA A 756 35.74 -12.79 -4.18
CA ALA A 756 36.72 -13.63 -3.49
C ALA A 756 37.29 -12.91 -2.25
N TYR A 757 37.59 -13.67 -1.19
CA TYR A 757 38.01 -13.12 0.12
C TYR A 757 39.52 -13.11 0.25
N HIS A 758 40.12 -11.97 0.62
CA HIS A 758 41.54 -11.75 0.71
C HIS A 758 41.97 -11.09 2.01
N ALA A 759 43.18 -11.35 2.45
CA ALA A 759 43.79 -10.66 3.59
C ALA A 759 44.54 -9.38 3.17
N VAL A 760 45.02 -9.34 1.92
CA VAL A 760 45.75 -8.23 1.29
C VAL A 760 45.17 -7.93 -0.08
N ASP A 761 45.28 -6.69 -0.55
CA ASP A 761 44.93 -6.31 -1.92
C ASP A 761 46.04 -6.69 -2.94
N GLU A 762 45.82 -6.39 -4.21
CA GLU A 762 46.77 -6.64 -5.30
C GLU A 762 48.12 -5.93 -5.16
N HIS A 763 48.21 -4.93 -4.30
CA HIS A 763 49.41 -4.16 -4.00
C HIS A 763 50.10 -4.55 -2.68
N GLY A 764 49.57 -5.58 -1.98
CA GLY A 764 50.04 -6.03 -0.69
C GLY A 764 49.61 -5.14 0.50
N ASN A 765 48.62 -4.28 0.35
CA ASN A 765 48.07 -3.54 1.46
C ASN A 765 47.18 -4.44 2.32
N ASP A 766 47.33 -4.40 3.65
CA ASP A 766 46.47 -5.13 4.59
C ASP A 766 45.03 -4.68 4.47
N LEU A 767 44.11 -5.63 4.31
CA LEU A 767 42.67 -5.40 4.26
C LEU A 767 42.07 -5.62 5.65
N ARG A 768 41.14 -4.76 6.02
CA ARG A 768 40.42 -4.78 7.31
C ARG A 768 38.91 -4.74 7.06
N ASP A 769 38.14 -5.45 7.87
CA ASP A 769 36.68 -5.56 7.79
C ASP A 769 35.94 -5.09 9.06
N ASP A 770 36.62 -4.36 9.93
CA ASP A 770 36.05 -3.62 11.06
C ASP A 770 35.56 -2.22 10.62
N GLY A 771 34.67 -1.63 11.39
CA GLY A 771 34.19 -0.27 11.11
C GLY A 771 33.10 0.22 12.07
N GLU A 772 32.43 1.25 11.65
CA GLU A 772 31.29 1.84 12.35
C GLU A 772 30.15 2.10 11.36
N ILE A 773 28.92 1.89 11.79
CA ILE A 773 27.73 2.22 11.01
C ILE A 773 26.89 3.27 11.76
N LEU A 774 26.57 4.36 11.09
CA LEU A 774 25.59 5.32 11.56
C LEU A 774 24.29 5.11 10.77
N PHE A 775 23.29 4.54 11.43
CA PHE A 775 21.98 4.38 10.82
C PHE A 775 21.31 5.74 10.59
N PRO A 776 20.61 5.96 9.45
CA PRO A 776 19.87 7.20 9.19
C PRO A 776 18.91 7.53 10.36
N GLY A 777 19.03 8.75 10.89
CA GLY A 777 18.26 9.22 12.03
C GLY A 777 18.79 8.77 13.41
N ALA A 778 19.84 7.93 13.47
CA ALA A 778 20.47 7.56 14.74
C ALA A 778 21.36 8.67 15.29
N ALA A 779 21.50 8.75 16.63
CA ALA A 779 22.29 9.77 17.29
C ALA A 779 23.79 9.43 17.36
N LYS A 780 24.12 8.14 17.28
CA LYS A 780 25.50 7.64 17.46
C LYS A 780 25.77 6.45 16.54
N PRO A 781 27.01 6.31 16.06
CA PRO A 781 27.40 5.11 15.32
C PRO A 781 27.48 3.89 16.25
N VAL A 782 27.39 2.71 15.62
CA VAL A 782 27.60 1.41 16.24
C VAL A 782 28.83 0.78 15.59
N SER A 783 29.79 0.35 16.40
CA SER A 783 31.02 -0.29 15.94
C SER A 783 30.80 -1.79 15.67
N TYR A 784 31.54 -2.35 14.74
CA TYR A 784 31.62 -3.79 14.45
C TYR A 784 33.07 -4.19 14.15
N GLY A 785 33.46 -5.41 14.49
CA GLY A 785 34.84 -5.92 14.37
C GLY A 785 35.04 -6.86 13.18
N SER A 786 33.98 -7.21 12.43
CA SER A 786 34.05 -8.12 11.27
C SER A 786 32.86 -7.94 10.32
N SER A 787 32.97 -8.51 9.09
CA SER A 787 31.88 -8.58 8.13
C SER A 787 30.64 -9.29 8.70
N GLY A 788 30.84 -10.38 9.47
CA GLY A 788 29.73 -11.09 10.13
C GLY A 788 28.96 -10.22 11.12
N GLU A 789 29.67 -9.46 11.98
CA GLU A 789 29.03 -8.52 12.91
C GLU A 789 28.30 -7.39 12.19
N LEU A 790 28.83 -6.88 11.08
CA LEU A 790 28.11 -5.90 10.25
C LEU A 790 26.79 -6.48 9.73
N MET A 791 26.81 -7.72 9.23
CA MET A 791 25.59 -8.37 8.74
C MET A 791 24.57 -8.62 9.83
N ASP A 792 25.00 -9.00 11.03
CA ASP A 792 24.12 -9.16 12.20
C ASP A 792 23.50 -7.82 12.63
N LEU A 793 24.26 -6.74 12.63
CA LEU A 793 23.77 -5.40 12.92
C LEU A 793 22.72 -4.95 11.90
N LEU A 794 22.94 -5.21 10.62
CA LEU A 794 21.99 -4.89 9.56
C LEU A 794 20.72 -5.76 9.65
N ALA A 795 20.86 -7.05 9.85
CA ALA A 795 19.74 -7.99 9.99
C ALA A 795 18.87 -7.66 11.21
N GLY A 796 19.47 -7.24 12.33
CA GLY A 796 18.79 -6.81 13.54
C GLY A 796 18.19 -5.40 13.49
N SER A 797 18.44 -4.65 12.43
CA SER A 797 18.01 -3.25 12.32
C SER A 797 16.55 -3.09 11.93
N GLU A 798 15.80 -2.35 12.77
CA GLU A 798 14.44 -1.93 12.44
C GLU A 798 14.40 -1.08 11.16
N ARG A 799 15.43 -0.28 10.90
CA ARG A 799 15.56 0.53 9.69
C ARG A 799 15.62 -0.34 8.44
N VAL A 800 16.41 -1.40 8.46
CA VAL A 800 16.52 -2.38 7.36
C VAL A 800 15.18 -3.09 7.16
N SER A 801 14.57 -3.59 8.23
CA SER A 801 13.29 -4.28 8.16
C SER A 801 12.18 -3.41 7.58
N LYS A 802 12.11 -2.13 7.96
CA LYS A 802 11.20 -1.14 7.36
C LYS A 802 11.53 -0.86 5.90
N THR A 803 12.81 -0.81 5.52
CA THR A 803 13.22 -0.62 4.13
C THR A 803 12.77 -1.78 3.25
N LEU A 804 12.93 -3.02 3.71
CA LEU A 804 12.44 -4.21 3.00
C LEU A 804 10.91 -4.17 2.85
N THR A 805 10.18 -3.81 3.91
CA THR A 805 8.72 -3.58 3.81
C THR A 805 8.37 -2.55 2.73
N TRP A 806 9.09 -1.43 2.71
CA TRP A 806 8.89 -0.36 1.72
C TRP A 806 9.13 -0.85 0.30
N LYS A 807 10.25 -1.53 0.05
CA LYS A 807 10.61 -2.05 -1.28
C LYS A 807 9.65 -3.12 -1.79
N VAL A 808 9.27 -4.08 -0.94
CA VAL A 808 8.28 -5.11 -1.32
C VAL A 808 6.91 -4.46 -1.59
N THR A 809 6.50 -3.46 -0.80
CA THR A 809 5.24 -2.73 -1.05
C THR A 809 5.29 -1.94 -2.35
N GLN A 810 6.42 -1.28 -2.66
CA GLN A 810 6.63 -0.57 -3.92
C GLN A 810 6.53 -1.51 -5.12
N PHE A 811 7.21 -2.65 -5.08
CA PHE A 811 7.12 -3.68 -6.12
C PHE A 811 5.70 -4.23 -6.28
N ALA A 812 5.03 -4.56 -5.18
CA ALA A 812 3.66 -5.08 -5.17
C ALA A 812 2.67 -4.11 -5.84
N LEU A 813 2.81 -2.80 -5.57
CA LEU A 813 1.96 -1.77 -6.14
C LEU A 813 2.37 -1.36 -7.57
N GLY A 814 3.61 -1.63 -7.98
CA GLY A 814 4.17 -1.21 -9.27
C GLY A 814 4.25 0.31 -9.43
N ARG A 815 4.53 1.02 -8.33
CA ARG A 815 4.71 2.47 -8.31
C ARG A 815 5.60 2.90 -7.15
N PRO A 816 6.29 4.03 -7.25
CA PRO A 816 6.97 4.60 -6.09
C PRO A 816 5.95 4.93 -4.98
N LEU A 817 6.40 4.78 -3.74
CA LEU A 817 5.64 5.18 -2.57
C LEU A 817 5.93 6.64 -2.24
N VAL A 818 4.91 7.36 -1.81
CA VAL A 818 4.96 8.78 -1.48
C VAL A 818 4.71 8.99 0.01
N SER A 819 4.95 10.20 0.52
CA SER A 819 4.78 10.53 1.94
C SER A 819 3.37 10.21 2.46
N ALA A 820 2.35 10.36 1.62
CA ALA A 820 0.97 10.01 1.95
C ALA A 820 0.74 8.50 2.21
N ASP A 821 1.63 7.63 1.70
CA ASP A 821 1.57 6.18 1.91
C ASP A 821 2.26 5.74 3.22
N ALA A 822 3.17 6.57 3.76
CA ALA A 822 4.09 6.20 4.83
C ALA A 822 3.39 5.58 6.06
N ARG A 823 2.31 6.19 6.54
CA ARG A 823 1.55 5.66 7.71
C ARG A 823 0.92 4.30 7.43
N ILE A 824 0.47 4.05 6.20
CA ILE A 824 -0.09 2.75 5.83
C ILE A 824 1.03 1.71 5.73
N VAL A 825 2.19 2.09 5.21
CA VAL A 825 3.36 1.21 5.16
C VAL A 825 3.87 0.86 6.56
N ASP A 826 3.88 1.82 7.51
CA ASP A 826 4.20 1.53 8.91
C ASP A 826 3.19 0.54 9.54
N SER A 827 1.91 0.65 9.21
CA SER A 827 0.88 -0.31 9.64
C SER A 827 1.09 -1.70 9.02
N ILE A 828 1.43 -1.76 7.72
CA ILE A 828 1.79 -3.00 7.03
C ILE A 828 2.99 -3.65 7.72
N HIS A 829 4.05 -2.87 8.00
CA HIS A 829 5.24 -3.35 8.69
C HIS A 829 4.91 -3.93 10.06
N ALA A 830 4.13 -3.20 10.88
CA ALA A 830 3.73 -3.66 12.21
C ALA A 830 2.91 -4.96 12.15
N LYS A 831 1.95 -5.06 11.21
CA LYS A 831 1.14 -6.27 11.00
C LYS A 831 1.98 -7.46 10.55
N ALA A 832 2.85 -7.27 9.57
CA ALA A 832 3.73 -8.32 9.06
C ALA A 832 4.69 -8.83 10.15
N ARG A 833 5.30 -7.92 10.92
CA ARG A 833 6.22 -8.25 12.02
C ARG A 833 5.52 -9.03 13.13
N ALA A 834 4.31 -8.63 13.52
CA ALA A 834 3.51 -9.35 14.50
C ALA A 834 3.17 -10.79 14.04
N ALA A 835 3.12 -11.04 12.73
CA ALA A 835 2.92 -12.35 12.10
C ALA A 835 4.23 -13.06 11.69
N GLY A 836 5.37 -12.69 12.30
CA GLY A 836 6.67 -13.35 12.10
C GLY A 836 7.62 -12.70 11.11
N GLY A 837 7.25 -11.62 10.44
CA GLY A 837 8.13 -10.84 9.54
C GLY A 837 8.55 -11.57 8.25
N THR A 838 7.89 -12.67 7.91
CA THR A 838 8.16 -13.46 6.70
C THR A 838 7.66 -12.75 5.43
N TYR A 839 8.14 -13.16 4.27
CA TYR A 839 7.61 -12.65 3.00
C TYR A 839 6.09 -12.88 2.87
N ALA A 840 5.63 -14.07 3.23
CA ALA A 840 4.21 -14.41 3.18
C ALA A 840 3.36 -13.49 4.10
N SER A 841 3.82 -13.23 5.34
CA SER A 841 3.13 -12.32 6.26
C SER A 841 3.14 -10.88 5.77
N LEU A 842 4.20 -10.46 5.08
CA LEU A 842 4.30 -9.14 4.48
C LEU A 842 3.34 -8.98 3.28
N ILE A 843 3.30 -9.94 2.37
CA ILE A 843 2.35 -9.93 1.24
C ILE A 843 0.90 -9.93 1.75
N SER A 844 0.58 -10.75 2.75
CA SER A 844 -0.76 -10.76 3.37
C SER A 844 -1.11 -9.39 3.97
N ALA A 845 -0.16 -8.75 4.67
CA ALA A 845 -0.36 -7.40 5.22
C ALA A 845 -0.54 -6.34 4.13
N ILE A 846 0.20 -6.42 3.02
CA ILE A 846 0.08 -5.52 1.86
C ILE A 846 -1.29 -5.68 1.22
N VAL A 847 -1.68 -6.89 0.85
CA VAL A 847 -2.96 -7.16 0.14
C VAL A 847 -4.17 -6.75 0.97
N THR A 848 -4.11 -6.91 2.29
CA THR A 848 -5.19 -6.50 3.19
C THR A 848 -5.14 -5.02 3.60
N SER A 849 -4.17 -4.25 3.12
CA SER A 849 -4.04 -2.82 3.41
C SER A 849 -4.94 -1.94 2.55
N ASP A 850 -5.14 -0.70 2.99
CA ASP A 850 -5.87 0.32 2.22
C ASP A 850 -5.17 0.70 0.90
N LEU A 851 -3.86 0.43 0.76
CA LEU A 851 -3.13 0.65 -0.50
C LEU A 851 -3.62 -0.27 -1.63
N VAL A 852 -4.08 -1.47 -1.29
CA VAL A 852 -4.59 -2.46 -2.25
C VAL A 852 -6.12 -2.47 -2.28
N GLN A 853 -6.78 -2.28 -1.14
CA GLN A 853 -8.23 -2.36 -1.01
C GLN A 853 -8.98 -1.12 -1.53
N THR A 854 -8.27 -0.01 -1.76
CA THR A 854 -8.87 1.24 -2.24
C THR A 854 -8.14 1.79 -3.45
N THR A 855 -8.83 2.55 -4.29
CA THR A 855 -8.23 3.39 -5.32
C THR A 855 -8.50 4.86 -5.01
N ARG A 856 -7.54 5.74 -5.34
CA ARG A 856 -7.74 7.18 -5.31
C ARG A 856 -8.16 7.62 -6.71
N THR A 857 -9.30 8.27 -6.79
CA THR A 857 -9.79 8.83 -8.06
C THR A 857 -9.25 10.24 -8.27
N GLU A 858 -9.02 10.60 -9.53
CA GLU A 858 -8.61 11.96 -9.90
C GLU A 858 -9.78 12.92 -9.86
N THR A 859 -9.50 14.21 -9.74
CA THR A 859 -10.50 15.27 -9.99
C THR A 859 -10.50 15.62 -11.46
N HIS A 860 -11.65 15.50 -12.09
CA HIS A 860 -11.87 15.99 -13.47
C HIS A 860 -12.11 17.48 -13.49
#